data_419378526b5f1a88855abcdd98bbb16e
#
_entry.id   419378526b5f1a88855abcdd98bbb16e
#
_cell.length_a   1.000
_cell.length_b   1.000
_cell.length_c   1.000
_cell.angle_alpha   90.00
_cell.angle_beta   90.00
_cell.angle_gamma   90.00
#
_symmetry.space_group_name_H-M   'P 1'
#
loop_
_entity.id
_entity.type
_entity.pdbx_description
1 polymer ?
#
loop_
_entity_poly.entity_id
_entity_poly.type
_entity_poly.pdbx_seq_one_letter_code
_entity_poly.pdbx_strand_id
1 'polypeptide(L)'
;MIIILPIGGVGQRFKENGYKKPKALINIYEKPIISYLLDNLNTDNIDYIFIPYNKEYKQYRFEDFLIKNYPDINFKFLCLENNTRGAAETINIGINNLNEERDIPVICLDSDNFYTCDIISQWNGENCIFSFEDVNENPIYSYVKTNKNNEIIDIKEKEKISNNACTGAYGFRSINELKKYTSKIIQENITQKSEFYTSGVIKEMISENKTFKNVEILNKNYFSLGTPEQVIQYKHPFIFDLDGTLVDTDDIYIMVWDTIIKKYDLVVDDNFFRFFIQGKNDILFLKTIFPNIKKEEINEISSMKDNLFVEYFQHYDKDIMIDGAKKFIQQNSNRRMGVVTSCNKKAAEYILKKTNLQDYMQFLISSEDCNKHKPDKEPYKRAVDILQCSNNCTIFEDSNSGYKSAKSLGNTNICLVVNNKSSVSIINSQEYKITSYDDFDINYFSPNNTFSFKDLIIENMNNMSIKDVLIHENNMKTGYICDIKSFSLVLKNSIENIVLKIENEENELSTVARKINLYSNELYFYEKISNIINITVPKFYCSFVVDNKHAVVLENLNSYNGKFNIDLNQNIDLILSVVKNISEMHNRFYFENQEEIIPIMKKVCNIDEIKYYKELVNIRFKKFLEINNILLTDKEKNILNKIYNNYNLIIDKSGRFPLNFCHGDLKSPNIFYKENAGILTPIFLDWQYIQLNKGISDIVFLLVESTDFNEELIDIIIKYYCKKSIMYEQLNDLLFDFKLSLCMFPFFVMVWFNSENRENLLDKVFPIKFMKNTLKFYNKFLDDEFFNSINKN
;
A
#
# COMPACT_ATOMS: atom_id res chain seq x y z
N MET A 1 34.23 26.51 -8.96
CA MET A 1 34.30 25.03 -9.05
C MET A 1 33.14 24.50 -9.87
N ILE A 2 33.24 23.28 -10.37
CA ILE A 2 32.17 22.66 -11.18
C ILE A 2 31.79 21.28 -10.65
N ILE A 3 30.59 20.84 -10.98
CA ILE A 3 30.09 19.47 -10.76
C ILE A 3 30.06 18.76 -12.11
N ILE A 4 30.48 17.49 -12.15
CA ILE A 4 30.28 16.60 -13.31
C ILE A 4 29.38 15.45 -12.92
N LEU A 5 28.28 15.28 -13.66
CA LEU A 5 27.36 14.15 -13.53
C LEU A 5 27.53 13.22 -14.74
N PRO A 6 28.30 12.13 -14.66
CA PRO A 6 28.53 11.24 -15.79
C PRO A 6 27.35 10.29 -16.00
N ILE A 7 26.44 10.60 -16.93
CA ILE A 7 25.23 9.81 -17.25
C ILE A 7 25.41 9.02 -18.56
N GLY A 8 26.55 8.33 -18.71
CA GLY A 8 26.86 7.52 -19.90
C GLY A 8 26.15 6.16 -19.95
N GLY A 9 25.73 5.62 -18.81
CA GLY A 9 25.13 4.32 -18.71
C GLY A 9 23.64 4.29 -19.06
N VAL A 10 23.19 3.16 -19.63
CA VAL A 10 21.80 2.95 -20.07
C VAL A 10 20.91 2.28 -19.01
N GLY A 11 21.43 1.91 -17.84
CA GLY A 11 20.68 1.29 -16.76
C GLY A 11 20.21 -0.14 -17.10
N GLN A 12 21.11 -1.00 -17.57
CA GLN A 12 20.78 -2.36 -18.05
C GLN A 12 19.99 -3.18 -17.02
N ARG A 13 20.37 -3.17 -15.73
CA ARG A 13 19.66 -3.89 -14.66
C ARG A 13 18.20 -3.47 -14.52
N PHE A 14 17.92 -2.18 -14.69
CA PHE A 14 16.56 -1.68 -14.67
C PHE A 14 15.78 -2.14 -15.91
N LYS A 15 16.39 -2.15 -17.08
CA LYS A 15 15.77 -2.67 -18.32
C LYS A 15 15.40 -4.15 -18.21
N GLU A 16 16.28 -4.96 -17.64
CA GLU A 16 16.05 -6.38 -17.35
C GLU A 16 14.90 -6.61 -16.35
N ASN A 17 14.66 -5.66 -15.49
CA ASN A 17 13.52 -5.63 -14.54
C ASN A 17 12.28 -4.87 -15.09
N GLY A 18 12.19 -4.66 -16.42
CA GLY A 18 10.99 -4.13 -17.08
C GLY A 18 10.86 -2.60 -17.10
N TYR A 19 11.85 -1.84 -16.61
CA TYR A 19 11.84 -0.38 -16.71
C TYR A 19 12.17 0.09 -18.13
N LYS A 20 11.32 0.94 -18.71
CA LYS A 20 11.51 1.43 -20.09
C LYS A 20 12.34 2.69 -20.17
N LYS A 21 12.33 3.52 -19.13
CA LYS A 21 13.08 4.78 -19.08
C LYS A 21 14.54 4.54 -18.72
N PRO A 22 15.47 5.38 -19.22
CA PRO A 22 16.86 5.37 -18.76
C PRO A 22 16.94 5.67 -17.25
N LYS A 23 17.92 5.07 -16.56
CA LYS A 23 18.00 5.03 -15.09
C LYS A 23 17.73 6.37 -14.39
N ALA A 24 18.37 7.45 -14.79
CA ALA A 24 18.23 8.76 -14.13
C ALA A 24 16.79 9.36 -14.24
N LEU A 25 15.98 8.88 -15.20
CA LEU A 25 14.58 9.30 -15.42
C LEU A 25 13.53 8.32 -14.88
N ILE A 26 13.93 7.25 -14.23
CA ILE A 26 13.00 6.33 -13.54
C ILE A 26 12.39 7.05 -12.35
N ASN A 27 11.06 7.07 -12.26
CA ASN A 27 10.37 7.71 -11.16
C ASN A 27 10.36 6.79 -9.92
N ILE A 28 10.74 7.39 -8.79
CA ILE A 28 10.54 6.83 -7.46
C ILE A 28 9.53 7.73 -6.78
N TYR A 29 8.36 7.17 -6.43
CA TYR A 29 7.18 7.98 -6.16
C TYR A 29 6.88 8.91 -7.35
N GLU A 30 6.85 10.22 -7.18
CA GLU A 30 6.52 11.19 -8.22
C GLU A 30 7.75 11.87 -8.86
N LYS A 31 8.98 11.55 -8.39
CA LYS A 31 10.22 12.22 -8.82
C LYS A 31 11.17 11.26 -9.53
N PRO A 32 11.85 11.67 -10.63
CA PRO A 32 12.90 10.87 -11.24
C PRO A 32 14.14 10.78 -10.34
N ILE A 33 14.91 9.71 -10.48
CA ILE A 33 16.10 9.43 -9.65
C ILE A 33 17.05 10.63 -9.57
N ILE A 34 17.36 11.27 -10.69
CA ILE A 34 18.26 12.43 -10.72
C ILE A 34 17.77 13.62 -9.88
N SER A 35 16.46 13.77 -9.74
CA SER A 35 15.88 14.86 -8.93
C SER A 35 16.17 14.70 -7.44
N TYR A 36 16.33 13.48 -6.93
CA TYR A 36 16.72 13.26 -5.54
C TYR A 36 18.11 13.84 -5.24
N LEU A 37 19.06 13.72 -6.18
CA LEU A 37 20.37 14.36 -6.03
C LEU A 37 20.26 15.89 -6.14
N LEU A 38 19.62 16.40 -7.19
CA LEU A 38 19.57 17.85 -7.45
C LEU A 38 18.79 18.64 -6.41
N ASP A 39 17.70 18.08 -5.86
CA ASP A 39 16.90 18.73 -4.80
C ASP A 39 17.68 18.93 -3.48
N ASN A 40 18.72 18.15 -3.25
CA ASN A 40 19.53 18.17 -2.03
C ASN A 40 20.93 18.80 -2.24
N LEU A 41 21.23 19.29 -3.44
CA LEU A 41 22.55 19.79 -3.78
C LEU A 41 22.64 21.32 -3.54
N ASN A 42 23.56 21.75 -2.70
CA ASN A 42 23.90 23.17 -2.57
C ASN A 42 24.75 23.61 -3.76
N THR A 43 24.25 24.55 -4.56
CA THR A 43 24.93 25.06 -5.76
C THR A 43 25.45 26.49 -5.64
N ASP A 44 25.40 27.11 -4.47
CA ASP A 44 25.77 28.55 -4.27
C ASP A 44 27.17 28.91 -4.76
N ASN A 45 28.14 27.99 -4.65
CA ASN A 45 29.53 28.19 -5.06
C ASN A 45 29.94 27.38 -6.30
N ILE A 46 28.96 26.92 -7.07
CA ILE A 46 29.14 26.08 -8.27
C ILE A 46 28.94 26.94 -9.52
N ASP A 47 29.98 27.04 -10.37
CA ASP A 47 29.91 27.80 -11.61
C ASP A 47 28.86 27.22 -12.56
N TYR A 48 28.85 25.89 -12.69
CA TYR A 48 27.86 25.12 -13.45
C TYR A 48 27.92 23.63 -13.14
N ILE A 49 26.83 22.91 -13.49
CA ILE A 49 26.77 21.45 -13.50
C ILE A 49 26.91 20.96 -14.94
N PHE A 50 27.97 20.18 -15.21
CA PHE A 50 28.22 19.61 -16.51
C PHE A 50 27.74 18.16 -16.60
N ILE A 51 26.89 17.85 -17.59
CA ILE A 51 26.23 16.54 -17.73
C ILE A 51 26.57 15.93 -19.10
N PRO A 52 27.61 15.11 -19.22
CA PRO A 52 27.77 14.21 -20.34
C PRO A 52 26.78 13.04 -20.21
N TYR A 53 25.83 12.90 -21.14
CA TYR A 53 24.73 11.96 -21.05
C TYR A 53 24.53 11.10 -22.30
N ASN A 54 24.00 9.89 -22.16
CA ASN A 54 23.73 8.95 -23.24
C ASN A 54 22.61 9.45 -24.15
N LYS A 55 22.71 9.23 -25.46
CA LYS A 55 21.73 9.66 -26.47
C LYS A 55 20.30 9.13 -26.24
N GLU A 56 20.11 8.02 -25.51
CA GLU A 56 18.79 7.49 -25.17
C GLU A 56 17.95 8.48 -24.37
N TYR A 57 18.56 9.40 -23.64
CA TYR A 57 17.85 10.43 -22.87
C TYR A 57 17.19 11.51 -23.75
N LYS A 58 17.67 11.73 -25.02
CA LYS A 58 17.12 12.76 -25.92
C LYS A 58 15.63 12.58 -26.22
N GLN A 59 15.17 11.34 -26.42
CA GLN A 59 13.76 11.06 -26.68
C GLN A 59 12.81 11.49 -25.54
N TYR A 60 13.33 11.68 -24.33
CA TYR A 60 12.60 12.12 -23.17
C TYR A 60 12.77 13.63 -22.89
N ARG A 61 13.37 14.40 -23.81
CA ARG A 61 13.64 15.83 -23.67
C ARG A 61 14.38 16.14 -22.36
N PHE A 62 15.43 15.39 -22.09
CA PHE A 62 16.14 15.38 -20.80
C PHE A 62 16.70 16.77 -20.40
N GLU A 63 17.32 17.49 -21.34
CA GLU A 63 17.84 18.83 -21.12
C GLU A 63 16.72 19.83 -20.76
N ASP A 64 15.64 19.85 -21.57
CA ASP A 64 14.47 20.69 -21.30
C ASP A 64 13.84 20.39 -19.94
N PHE A 65 13.80 19.10 -19.56
CA PHE A 65 13.27 18.67 -18.26
C PHE A 65 14.11 19.28 -17.11
N LEU A 66 15.43 19.21 -17.19
CA LEU A 66 16.31 19.73 -16.15
C LEU A 66 16.27 21.28 -16.08
N ILE A 67 16.40 21.96 -17.20
CA ILE A 67 16.35 23.44 -17.27
C ILE A 67 15.02 23.96 -16.73
N LYS A 68 13.90 23.30 -17.06
CA LYS A 68 12.57 23.72 -16.62
C LYS A 68 12.34 23.53 -15.12
N ASN A 69 12.82 22.43 -14.55
CA ASN A 69 12.56 22.09 -13.14
C ASN A 69 13.61 22.70 -12.18
N TYR A 70 14.78 23.08 -12.70
CA TYR A 70 15.89 23.66 -11.93
C TYR A 70 16.41 24.93 -12.60
N PRO A 71 15.59 26.00 -12.71
CA PRO A 71 15.92 27.22 -13.46
C PRO A 71 17.10 28.00 -12.84
N ASP A 72 17.37 27.81 -11.55
CA ASP A 72 18.45 28.50 -10.83
C ASP A 72 19.80 27.80 -10.97
N ILE A 73 19.84 26.60 -11.54
CA ILE A 73 21.07 25.83 -11.77
C ILE A 73 21.58 26.10 -13.20
N ASN A 74 22.84 26.51 -13.29
CA ASN A 74 23.51 26.65 -14.59
C ASN A 74 23.96 25.27 -15.10
N PHE A 75 23.30 24.73 -16.12
CA PHE A 75 23.63 23.45 -16.73
C PHE A 75 24.44 23.62 -18.01
N LYS A 76 25.43 22.75 -18.21
CA LYS A 76 26.05 22.49 -19.51
C LYS A 76 25.85 21.01 -19.88
N PHE A 77 25.50 20.72 -21.12
CA PHE A 77 25.19 19.39 -21.57
C PHE A 77 26.12 18.92 -22.68
N LEU A 78 26.43 17.62 -22.71
CA LEU A 78 27.06 16.95 -23.82
C LEU A 78 26.34 15.63 -24.11
N CYS A 79 25.67 15.53 -25.26
CA CYS A 79 25.08 14.28 -25.67
C CYS A 79 26.14 13.36 -26.30
N LEU A 80 26.29 12.16 -25.73
CA LEU A 80 27.24 11.13 -26.19
C LEU A 80 26.67 10.36 -27.38
N GLU A 81 27.43 10.22 -28.45
CA GLU A 81 27.02 9.47 -29.65
C GLU A 81 26.98 7.95 -29.45
N ASN A 82 27.88 7.43 -28.61
CA ASN A 82 28.05 6.01 -28.35
C ASN A 82 27.96 5.71 -26.85
N ASN A 83 27.64 4.46 -26.48
CA ASN A 83 27.72 3.96 -25.11
C ASN A 83 29.19 3.99 -24.65
N THR A 84 29.39 4.38 -23.41
CA THR A 84 30.70 4.37 -22.76
C THR A 84 30.92 3.08 -21.97
N ARG A 85 32.17 2.73 -21.76
CA ARG A 85 32.59 1.52 -21.02
C ARG A 85 32.77 1.78 -19.51
N GLY A 86 32.18 2.85 -18.99
CA GLY A 86 32.23 3.22 -17.58
C GLY A 86 32.24 4.71 -17.30
N ALA A 87 32.15 5.09 -16.02
CA ALA A 87 32.03 6.50 -15.59
C ALA A 87 33.29 7.31 -15.97
N ALA A 88 34.49 6.75 -15.81
CA ALA A 88 35.75 7.44 -16.14
C ALA A 88 35.88 7.76 -17.63
N GLU A 89 35.40 6.88 -18.54
CA GLU A 89 35.37 7.16 -19.99
C GLU A 89 34.33 8.27 -20.28
N THR A 90 33.19 8.27 -19.64
CA THR A 90 32.18 9.32 -19.77
C THR A 90 32.74 10.68 -19.32
N ILE A 91 33.46 10.71 -18.18
CA ILE A 91 34.15 11.91 -17.67
C ILE A 91 35.20 12.38 -18.65
N ASN A 92 36.04 11.49 -19.16
CA ASN A 92 37.10 11.81 -20.10
C ASN A 92 36.57 12.44 -21.40
N ILE A 93 35.57 11.82 -22.02
CA ILE A 93 34.93 12.37 -23.21
C ILE A 93 34.32 13.72 -22.90
N GLY A 94 33.68 13.84 -21.76
CA GLY A 94 33.06 15.09 -21.28
C GLY A 94 34.08 16.21 -21.21
N ILE A 95 35.13 16.03 -20.40
CA ILE A 95 36.16 17.06 -20.18
C ILE A 95 36.89 17.43 -21.45
N ASN A 96 37.15 16.48 -22.36
CA ASN A 96 37.82 16.77 -23.65
C ASN A 96 36.96 17.63 -24.59
N ASN A 97 35.63 17.63 -24.41
CA ASN A 97 34.69 18.45 -25.18
C ASN A 97 34.21 19.69 -24.41
N LEU A 98 34.67 19.89 -23.18
CA LEU A 98 34.36 21.06 -22.36
C LEU A 98 35.38 22.16 -22.63
N ASN A 99 34.95 23.30 -23.15
CA ASN A 99 35.81 24.49 -23.36
C ASN A 99 36.01 25.20 -21.99
N GLU A 100 36.82 24.62 -21.12
CA GLU A 100 37.24 25.22 -19.84
C GLU A 100 38.74 25.41 -19.85
N GLU A 101 39.16 26.66 -19.84
CA GLU A 101 40.60 27.03 -19.89
C GLU A 101 41.21 27.14 -18.50
N ARG A 102 40.37 27.31 -17.47
CA ARG A 102 40.86 27.46 -16.10
C ARG A 102 41.09 26.06 -15.49
N ASP A 103 42.18 25.96 -14.74
CA ASP A 103 42.37 24.75 -13.92
C ASP A 103 41.62 24.92 -12.58
N ILE A 104 40.45 24.39 -12.53
CA ILE A 104 39.47 24.54 -11.41
C ILE A 104 39.23 23.24 -10.71
N PRO A 105 38.84 23.28 -9.42
CA PRO A 105 38.38 22.10 -8.68
C PRO A 105 37.07 21.54 -9.27
N VAL A 106 36.99 20.20 -9.28
CA VAL A 106 35.84 19.44 -9.84
C VAL A 106 35.36 18.39 -8.84
N ILE A 107 34.08 18.30 -8.64
CA ILE A 107 33.46 17.14 -7.98
C ILE A 107 32.66 16.31 -8.98
N CYS A 108 32.98 15.02 -9.06
CA CYS A 108 32.21 14.05 -9.83
C CYS A 108 31.19 13.37 -8.92
N LEU A 109 29.91 13.34 -9.31
CA LEU A 109 28.83 12.71 -8.56
C LEU A 109 28.10 11.70 -9.43
N ASP A 110 27.88 10.49 -8.91
CA ASP A 110 27.02 9.51 -9.54
C ASP A 110 25.57 9.99 -9.46
N SER A 111 24.84 9.96 -10.58
CA SER A 111 23.48 10.52 -10.73
C SER A 111 22.36 9.72 -10.05
N ASP A 112 22.70 8.58 -9.50
CA ASP A 112 21.79 7.63 -8.84
C ASP A 112 22.02 7.51 -7.33
N ASN A 113 22.87 8.38 -6.78
CA ASN A 113 23.10 8.52 -5.35
C ASN A 113 22.67 9.92 -4.90
N PHE A 114 22.18 10.05 -3.68
CA PHE A 114 21.86 11.37 -3.13
C PHE A 114 22.14 11.45 -1.64
N TYR A 115 22.21 12.70 -1.14
CA TYR A 115 22.66 13.02 0.20
C TYR A 115 21.65 13.95 0.86
N THR A 116 21.28 13.70 2.12
CA THR A 116 20.43 14.60 2.90
C THR A 116 21.23 15.61 3.72
N CYS A 117 22.57 15.62 3.58
CA CYS A 117 23.46 16.62 4.11
C CYS A 117 24.14 17.39 2.97
N ASP A 118 24.62 18.59 3.26
CA ASP A 118 25.37 19.41 2.29
C ASP A 118 26.79 18.87 2.11
N ILE A 119 26.98 18.03 1.07
CA ILE A 119 28.28 17.45 0.74
C ILE A 119 29.24 18.48 0.10
N ILE A 120 28.70 19.52 -0.54
CA ILE A 120 29.53 20.54 -1.20
C ILE A 120 30.25 21.38 -0.15
N SER A 121 29.59 21.77 0.94
CA SER A 121 30.21 22.51 2.03
C SER A 121 31.29 21.72 2.79
N GLN A 122 31.21 20.37 2.76
CA GLN A 122 32.18 19.47 3.37
C GLN A 122 33.46 19.31 2.49
N TRP A 123 33.42 19.77 1.26
CA TRP A 123 34.55 19.72 0.35
C TRP A 123 35.31 21.05 0.31
N ASN A 124 36.59 20.97 0.60
CA ASN A 124 37.52 22.14 0.61
C ASN A 124 38.20 22.40 -0.73
N GLY A 125 37.81 21.75 -1.81
CA GLY A 125 38.45 21.88 -3.13
C GLY A 125 39.68 20.99 -3.36
N GLU A 126 40.12 20.21 -2.38
CA GLU A 126 41.23 19.27 -2.49
C GLU A 126 40.77 17.87 -2.94
N ASN A 127 41.71 16.99 -3.29
CA ASN A 127 41.39 15.61 -3.66
C ASN A 127 40.77 14.86 -2.48
N CYS A 128 39.57 14.33 -2.65
CA CYS A 128 38.90 13.57 -1.63
C CYS A 128 37.95 12.48 -2.20
N ILE A 129 37.61 11.53 -1.35
CA ILE A 129 36.56 10.55 -1.60
C ILE A 129 35.55 10.64 -0.45
N PHE A 130 34.25 10.69 -0.80
CA PHE A 130 33.18 10.58 0.19
C PHE A 130 32.86 9.11 0.40
N SER A 131 32.87 8.66 1.67
CA SER A 131 32.59 7.29 2.04
C SER A 131 31.56 7.19 3.15
N PHE A 132 30.96 6.02 3.31
CA PHE A 132 30.04 5.66 4.38
C PHE A 132 30.40 4.27 4.92
N GLU A 133 29.90 3.91 6.11
CA GLU A 133 30.14 2.60 6.69
C GLU A 133 29.25 1.53 6.04
N ASP A 134 29.85 0.53 5.36
CA ASP A 134 29.16 -0.65 4.85
C ASP A 134 29.70 -1.92 5.52
N VAL A 135 28.88 -2.54 6.35
CA VAL A 135 29.21 -3.78 7.05
C VAL A 135 28.83 -5.04 6.27
N ASN A 136 28.11 -4.91 5.15
CA ASN A 136 27.68 -6.06 4.37
C ASN A 136 28.88 -6.87 3.85
N GLU A 137 28.76 -8.19 3.88
CA GLU A 137 29.81 -9.08 3.42
C GLU A 137 29.95 -9.10 1.89
N ASN A 138 28.85 -8.82 1.20
CA ASN A 138 28.78 -8.83 -0.26
C ASN A 138 29.18 -7.45 -0.83
N PRO A 139 30.38 -7.28 -1.38
CA PRO A 139 30.89 -5.98 -1.79
C PRO A 139 30.25 -5.53 -3.12
N ILE A 140 29.44 -4.48 -3.07
CA ILE A 140 28.79 -3.90 -4.25
C ILE A 140 29.33 -2.51 -4.64
N TYR A 141 30.13 -1.88 -3.78
CA TYR A 141 30.72 -0.56 -3.94
C TYR A 141 32.23 -0.63 -4.24
N SER A 142 32.85 0.52 -4.49
CA SER A 142 34.29 0.67 -4.31
C SER A 142 34.60 0.86 -2.82
N TYR A 143 35.70 0.33 -2.31
CA TYR A 143 36.08 0.45 -0.90
C TYR A 143 37.46 1.09 -0.78
N VAL A 144 37.64 1.95 0.24
CA VAL A 144 38.87 2.67 0.50
C VAL A 144 39.51 2.22 1.81
N LYS A 145 40.85 2.12 1.81
CA LYS A 145 41.63 1.89 3.03
C LYS A 145 42.36 3.18 3.37
N THR A 146 42.29 3.62 4.63
CA THR A 146 42.90 4.85 5.11
C THR A 146 44.07 4.58 6.07
N ASN A 147 44.99 5.54 6.16
CA ASN A 147 46.02 5.59 7.21
C ASN A 147 45.51 6.36 8.46
N LYS A 148 46.38 6.51 9.48
CA LYS A 148 46.04 7.23 10.73
C LYS A 148 45.73 8.73 10.54
N ASN A 149 46.11 9.30 9.41
CA ASN A 149 45.89 10.72 9.09
C ASN A 149 44.63 10.90 8.21
N ASN A 150 43.82 9.84 8.08
CA ASN A 150 42.63 9.81 7.21
C ASN A 150 42.97 10.03 5.72
N GLU A 151 44.20 9.65 5.29
CA GLU A 151 44.60 9.65 3.90
C GLU A 151 44.33 8.26 3.29
N ILE A 152 43.80 8.25 2.06
CA ILE A 152 43.49 7.02 1.36
C ILE A 152 44.79 6.43 0.80
N ILE A 153 45.09 5.20 1.20
CA ILE A 153 46.28 4.44 0.80
C ILE A 153 45.98 3.35 -0.24
N ASP A 154 44.73 2.91 -0.35
CA ASP A 154 44.30 1.98 -1.40
C ASP A 154 42.79 2.15 -1.68
N ILE A 155 42.40 1.83 -2.92
CA ILE A 155 41.01 1.80 -3.35
C ILE A 155 40.80 0.61 -4.29
N LYS A 156 39.70 -0.16 -4.04
CA LYS A 156 39.36 -1.32 -4.87
C LYS A 156 37.88 -1.35 -5.22
N GLU A 157 37.61 -1.72 -6.46
CA GLU A 157 36.24 -1.87 -6.99
C GLU A 157 35.67 -3.24 -6.66
N LYS A 158 34.51 -3.26 -5.96
CA LYS A 158 33.79 -4.49 -5.59
C LYS A 158 34.67 -5.53 -4.89
N GLU A 159 35.58 -5.08 -4.08
CA GLU A 159 36.45 -5.89 -3.23
C GLU A 159 36.56 -5.23 -1.87
N LYS A 160 36.09 -5.92 -0.83
CA LYS A 160 36.00 -5.35 0.53
C LYS A 160 37.36 -5.34 1.23
N ILE A 161 38.07 -4.22 1.18
CA ILE A 161 39.37 -4.01 1.86
C ILE A 161 39.23 -3.26 3.18
N SER A 162 38.02 -2.76 3.47
CA SER A 162 37.63 -2.08 4.72
C SER A 162 36.10 -1.98 4.77
N ASN A 163 35.53 -1.33 5.80
CA ASN A 163 34.12 -0.97 5.83
C ASN A 163 33.81 0.39 5.17
N ASN A 164 34.83 1.15 4.72
CA ASN A 164 34.60 2.47 4.10
C ASN A 164 34.25 2.30 2.63
N ALA A 165 32.96 2.29 2.30
CA ALA A 165 32.43 2.20 0.95
C ALA A 165 32.30 3.60 0.32
N CYS A 166 32.67 3.74 -0.95
CA CYS A 166 32.53 5.00 -1.66
C CYS A 166 31.06 5.33 -1.95
N THR A 167 30.67 6.58 -1.75
CA THR A 167 29.30 7.06 -2.01
C THR A 167 29.03 7.38 -3.47
N GLY A 168 30.05 7.35 -4.35
CA GLY A 168 29.95 7.85 -5.72
C GLY A 168 30.21 9.36 -5.86
N ALA A 169 30.71 9.99 -4.80
CA ALA A 169 31.17 11.38 -4.82
C ALA A 169 32.71 11.43 -4.70
N TYR A 170 33.36 12.12 -5.65
CA TYR A 170 34.80 12.18 -5.78
C TYR A 170 35.23 13.61 -6.08
N GLY A 171 35.98 14.23 -5.17
CA GLY A 171 36.54 15.57 -5.34
C GLY A 171 37.96 15.52 -5.95
N PHE A 172 38.20 16.37 -6.92
CA PHE A 172 39.52 16.57 -7.57
C PHE A 172 39.87 18.06 -7.53
N ARG A 173 41.10 18.38 -7.07
CA ARG A 173 41.53 19.77 -6.97
C ARG A 173 41.79 20.43 -8.34
N SER A 174 41.96 19.65 -9.40
CA SER A 174 42.34 20.09 -10.74
C SER A 174 41.61 19.32 -11.82
N ILE A 175 40.88 20.02 -12.69
CA ILE A 175 40.24 19.42 -13.88
C ILE A 175 41.31 18.90 -14.86
N ASN A 176 42.48 19.56 -14.94
CA ASN A 176 43.58 19.16 -15.80
C ASN A 176 44.24 17.85 -15.33
N GLU A 177 44.39 17.68 -13.99
CA GLU A 177 44.86 16.40 -13.44
C GLU A 177 43.85 15.29 -13.72
N LEU A 178 42.56 15.53 -13.49
CA LEU A 178 41.50 14.56 -13.81
C LEU A 178 41.49 14.15 -15.29
N LYS A 179 41.61 15.12 -16.20
CA LYS A 179 41.76 14.89 -17.64
C LYS A 179 42.97 14.02 -17.98
N LYS A 180 44.14 14.31 -17.37
CA LYS A 180 45.37 13.53 -17.58
C LYS A 180 45.15 12.07 -17.19
N TYR A 181 44.66 11.80 -16.00
CA TYR A 181 44.57 10.44 -15.49
C TYR A 181 43.40 9.63 -16.08
N THR A 182 42.28 10.26 -16.41
CA THR A 182 41.20 9.60 -17.17
C THR A 182 41.71 9.21 -18.57
N SER A 183 42.46 10.06 -19.25
CA SER A 183 43.06 9.75 -20.55
C SER A 183 44.08 8.61 -20.47
N LYS A 184 44.91 8.61 -19.42
CA LYS A 184 45.94 7.58 -19.19
C LYS A 184 45.30 6.20 -19.07
N ILE A 185 44.29 6.01 -18.15
CA ILE A 185 43.68 4.68 -17.93
C ILE A 185 42.97 4.16 -19.18
N ILE A 186 42.42 5.05 -20.03
CA ILE A 186 41.78 4.67 -21.28
C ILE A 186 42.80 4.23 -22.33
N GLN A 187 43.87 5.02 -22.52
CA GLN A 187 44.92 4.72 -23.49
C GLN A 187 45.68 3.44 -23.15
N GLU A 188 45.95 3.20 -21.89
CA GLU A 188 46.68 2.03 -21.37
C GLU A 188 45.71 0.84 -21.10
N ASN A 189 44.41 1.03 -21.34
CA ASN A 189 43.33 0.04 -21.12
C ASN A 189 43.32 -0.54 -19.69
N ILE A 190 43.53 0.32 -18.67
CA ILE A 190 43.55 -0.06 -17.27
C ILE A 190 42.09 -0.13 -16.78
N THR A 191 41.53 -1.31 -16.77
CA THR A 191 40.14 -1.58 -16.36
C THR A 191 40.06 -2.27 -15.01
N GLN A 192 38.93 -2.09 -14.30
CA GLN A 192 38.55 -2.87 -13.13
C GLN A 192 37.24 -3.61 -13.46
N LYS A 193 37.15 -4.93 -13.22
CA LYS A 193 35.96 -5.73 -13.56
C LYS A 193 35.45 -5.47 -15.00
N SER A 194 36.37 -5.26 -15.96
CA SER A 194 36.11 -4.95 -17.39
C SER A 194 35.48 -3.60 -17.70
N GLU A 195 35.44 -2.65 -16.74
CA GLU A 195 34.91 -1.30 -16.91
C GLU A 195 35.95 -0.24 -16.50
N PHE A 196 35.77 1.00 -16.97
CA PHE A 196 36.58 2.15 -16.57
C PHE A 196 35.87 2.92 -15.45
N TYR A 197 36.12 2.55 -14.20
CA TYR A 197 35.59 3.20 -13.03
C TYR A 197 36.37 4.45 -12.60
N THR A 198 35.72 5.39 -11.94
CA THR A 198 36.38 6.55 -11.30
C THR A 198 37.35 6.10 -10.22
N SER A 199 37.05 5.02 -9.50
CA SER A 199 37.95 4.38 -8.54
C SER A 199 39.28 3.94 -9.19
N GLY A 200 39.29 3.55 -10.45
CA GLY A 200 40.48 3.21 -11.22
C GLY A 200 41.37 4.43 -11.51
N VAL A 201 40.75 5.57 -11.84
CA VAL A 201 41.48 6.87 -12.01
C VAL A 201 42.17 7.27 -10.71
N ILE A 202 41.47 7.19 -9.58
CA ILE A 202 41.98 7.54 -8.26
C ILE A 202 43.13 6.61 -7.85
N LYS A 203 42.96 5.31 -8.10
CA LYS A 203 44.03 4.33 -7.84
C LYS A 203 45.31 4.66 -8.59
N GLU A 204 45.22 5.04 -9.86
CA GLU A 204 46.36 5.46 -10.68
C GLU A 204 46.96 6.77 -10.14
N MET A 205 46.15 7.74 -9.72
CA MET A 205 46.64 8.97 -9.09
C MET A 205 47.41 8.69 -7.79
N ILE A 206 46.89 7.78 -6.95
CA ILE A 206 47.56 7.40 -5.68
C ILE A 206 48.90 6.71 -5.98
N SER A 207 48.96 5.86 -7.01
CA SER A 207 50.22 5.19 -7.42
C SER A 207 51.31 6.16 -7.84
N GLU A 208 50.93 7.36 -8.34
CA GLU A 208 51.83 8.49 -8.65
C GLU A 208 51.95 9.49 -7.50
N ASN A 209 51.72 9.07 -6.26
CA ASN A 209 51.85 9.86 -5.02
C ASN A 209 50.92 11.07 -4.92
N LYS A 210 49.76 11.04 -5.54
CA LYS A 210 48.70 12.01 -5.28
C LYS A 210 47.94 11.63 -4.00
N THR A 211 47.79 12.60 -3.11
CA THR A 211 47.08 12.38 -1.83
C THR A 211 45.59 12.62 -1.99
N PHE A 212 44.79 11.70 -1.44
CA PHE A 212 43.35 11.83 -1.27
C PHE A 212 42.96 11.73 0.21
N LYS A 213 42.01 12.55 0.64
CA LYS A 213 41.43 12.48 1.99
C LYS A 213 40.10 11.71 1.95
N ASN A 214 39.84 10.98 3.01
CA ASN A 214 38.51 10.39 3.19
C ASN A 214 37.59 11.40 3.88
N VAL A 215 36.39 11.62 3.33
CA VAL A 215 35.28 12.39 3.95
C VAL A 215 34.15 11.41 4.28
N GLU A 216 33.94 11.21 5.56
CA GLU A 216 32.92 10.24 6.03
C GLU A 216 31.54 10.88 6.06
N ILE A 217 30.55 10.21 5.46
CA ILE A 217 29.15 10.57 5.45
C ILE A 217 28.39 9.58 6.35
N LEU A 218 27.58 10.10 7.28
CA LEU A 218 26.77 9.27 8.13
C LEU A 218 25.74 8.48 7.30
N ASN A 219 25.52 7.22 7.63
CA ASN A 219 24.64 6.33 6.87
C ASN A 219 23.22 6.90 6.67
N LYS A 220 22.64 7.59 7.67
CA LYS A 220 21.34 8.25 7.54
C LYS A 220 21.26 9.34 6.48
N ASN A 221 22.41 9.84 6.04
CA ASN A 221 22.50 10.95 5.09
C ASN A 221 22.85 10.51 3.67
N TYR A 222 23.01 9.22 3.42
CA TYR A 222 23.37 8.68 2.11
C TYR A 222 22.38 7.61 1.65
N PHE A 223 21.92 7.68 0.41
CA PHE A 223 21.04 6.71 -0.23
C PHE A 223 21.49 6.44 -1.65
N SER A 224 21.54 5.16 -2.01
CA SER A 224 21.78 4.71 -3.36
C SER A 224 20.49 4.20 -4.01
N LEU A 225 20.26 4.62 -5.26
CA LEU A 225 19.12 4.24 -6.11
C LEU A 225 19.61 3.60 -7.42
N GLY A 226 20.83 3.05 -7.40
CA GLY A 226 21.55 2.54 -8.55
C GLY A 226 21.07 1.20 -9.09
N THR A 227 20.29 0.46 -8.30
CA THR A 227 19.71 -0.84 -8.71
C THR A 227 18.23 -0.94 -8.32
N PRO A 228 17.45 -1.83 -8.98
CA PRO A 228 16.07 -2.08 -8.59
C PRO A 228 15.91 -2.45 -7.11
N GLU A 229 16.83 -3.27 -6.56
CA GLU A 229 16.84 -3.69 -5.17
C GLU A 229 17.02 -2.49 -4.22
N GLN A 230 17.95 -1.58 -4.54
CA GLN A 230 18.17 -0.37 -3.76
C GLN A 230 16.97 0.57 -3.79
N VAL A 231 16.28 0.68 -4.94
CA VAL A 231 15.02 1.41 -5.06
C VAL A 231 13.94 0.81 -4.17
N ILE A 232 13.81 -0.53 -4.15
CA ILE A 232 12.87 -1.24 -3.28
C ILE A 232 13.20 -0.98 -1.80
N GLN A 233 14.46 -1.07 -1.43
CA GLN A 233 14.91 -0.76 -0.06
C GLN A 233 14.53 0.66 0.35
N TYR A 234 14.82 1.66 -0.48
CA TYR A 234 14.47 3.05 -0.21
C TYR A 234 12.94 3.28 -0.11
N LYS A 235 12.15 2.61 -0.94
CA LYS A 235 10.69 2.73 -0.95
C LYS A 235 10.01 2.06 0.22
N HIS A 236 10.67 1.13 0.92
CA HIS A 236 10.13 0.39 2.04
C HIS A 236 10.89 0.71 3.34
N PRO A 237 10.54 1.81 4.04
CA PRO A 237 11.22 2.22 5.27
C PRO A 237 10.87 1.32 6.45
N PHE A 238 11.74 1.38 7.48
CA PHE A 238 11.54 0.73 8.76
C PHE A 238 11.33 1.74 9.88
N ILE A 239 10.35 1.49 10.73
CA ILE A 239 10.05 2.28 11.91
C ILE A 239 10.17 1.38 13.12
N PHE A 240 10.99 1.76 14.07
CA PHE A 240 11.24 0.96 15.26
C PHE A 240 10.66 1.63 16.49
N ASP A 241 9.99 0.86 17.34
CA ASP A 241 9.97 1.20 18.76
C ASP A 241 11.39 1.05 19.33
N LEU A 242 11.62 1.57 20.54
CA LEU A 242 12.96 1.58 21.15
C LEU A 242 13.10 0.49 22.21
N ASP A 243 12.38 0.67 23.32
CA ASP A 243 12.52 -0.16 24.53
C ASP A 243 11.77 -1.50 24.38
N GLY A 244 12.46 -2.61 24.47
CA GLY A 244 11.92 -3.96 24.21
C GLY A 244 11.99 -4.38 22.75
N THR A 245 12.23 -3.42 21.85
CA THR A 245 12.30 -3.63 20.39
C THR A 245 13.75 -3.58 19.89
N LEU A 246 14.46 -2.48 20.07
CA LEU A 246 15.88 -2.34 19.70
C LEU A 246 16.83 -2.61 20.87
N VAL A 247 16.41 -2.26 22.08
CA VAL A 247 17.18 -2.37 23.31
C VAL A 247 16.33 -2.94 24.44
N ASP A 248 16.95 -3.69 25.36
CA ASP A 248 16.35 -4.13 26.64
C ASP A 248 16.84 -3.21 27.77
N THR A 249 16.01 -2.28 28.18
CA THR A 249 16.29 -1.33 29.26
C THR A 249 15.54 -1.65 30.55
N ASP A 250 14.82 -2.77 30.61
CA ASP A 250 13.99 -3.15 31.76
C ASP A 250 14.78 -3.17 33.08
N ASP A 251 15.97 -3.78 33.10
CA ASP A 251 16.82 -3.83 34.31
C ASP A 251 17.11 -2.42 34.86
N ILE A 252 17.35 -1.45 33.98
CA ILE A 252 17.67 -0.06 34.33
C ILE A 252 16.41 0.61 34.89
N TYR A 253 15.26 0.45 34.23
CA TYR A 253 13.99 0.99 34.73
C TYR A 253 13.57 0.38 36.07
N ILE A 254 13.81 -0.90 36.28
CA ILE A 254 13.61 -1.57 37.59
C ILE A 254 14.43 -0.88 38.67
N MET A 255 15.74 -0.68 38.43
CA MET A 255 16.61 0.03 39.40
C MET A 255 16.16 1.47 39.66
N VAL A 256 15.76 2.20 38.62
CA VAL A 256 15.28 3.59 38.71
C VAL A 256 14.01 3.66 39.54
N TRP A 257 13.01 2.83 39.22
CA TRP A 257 11.74 2.84 39.90
C TRP A 257 11.85 2.30 41.35
N ASP A 258 12.69 1.29 41.61
CA ASP A 258 12.97 0.84 42.95
C ASP A 258 13.56 1.96 43.84
N THR A 259 14.48 2.74 43.27
CA THR A 259 15.05 3.91 43.97
C THR A 259 14.00 4.98 44.25
N ILE A 260 13.07 5.26 43.31
CA ILE A 260 12.07 6.31 43.46
C ILE A 260 11.00 5.93 44.45
N ILE A 261 10.43 4.70 44.37
CA ILE A 261 9.27 4.30 45.20
C ILE A 261 9.63 3.63 46.49
N LYS A 262 10.90 3.35 46.73
CA LYS A 262 11.40 2.84 48.00
C LYS A 262 10.99 3.70 49.20
N LYS A 263 10.87 5.01 49.02
CA LYS A 263 10.37 5.93 50.06
C LYS A 263 8.91 5.68 50.46
N TYR A 264 8.18 4.85 49.72
CA TYR A 264 6.79 4.45 49.99
C TYR A 264 6.70 2.98 50.46
N ASP A 265 7.83 2.36 50.91
CA ASP A 265 7.94 0.98 51.35
C ASP A 265 7.51 -0.05 50.31
N LEU A 266 7.66 0.29 49.00
CA LEU A 266 7.42 -0.59 47.87
C LEU A 266 8.74 -1.06 47.27
N VAL A 267 8.76 -2.30 46.77
CA VAL A 267 9.90 -2.91 46.05
C VAL A 267 9.50 -3.21 44.62
N VAL A 268 10.34 -2.82 43.68
CA VAL A 268 10.15 -3.11 42.27
C VAL A 268 10.95 -4.35 41.89
N ASP A 269 10.29 -5.50 41.89
CA ASP A 269 10.83 -6.70 41.24
C ASP A 269 10.30 -6.84 39.79
N ASP A 270 10.77 -7.89 39.09
CA ASP A 270 10.33 -8.18 37.72
C ASP A 270 8.81 -8.30 37.57
N ASN A 271 8.10 -8.87 38.57
CA ASN A 271 6.65 -9.03 38.51
C ASN A 271 5.95 -7.69 38.67
N PHE A 272 6.39 -6.89 39.67
CA PHE A 272 5.86 -5.54 39.87
C PHE A 272 6.05 -4.69 38.61
N PHE A 273 7.25 -4.72 38.03
CA PHE A 273 7.58 -3.98 36.81
C PHE A 273 6.65 -4.37 35.65
N ARG A 274 6.51 -5.67 35.37
CA ARG A 274 5.65 -6.18 34.30
C ARG A 274 4.17 -5.82 34.47
N PHE A 275 3.64 -5.92 35.66
CA PHE A 275 2.22 -5.70 35.93
C PHE A 275 1.84 -4.22 36.01
N PHE A 276 2.68 -3.38 36.56
CA PHE A 276 2.32 -2.01 36.88
C PHE A 276 3.01 -0.95 36.05
N ILE A 277 4.21 -1.20 35.50
CA ILE A 277 5.04 -0.19 34.82
C ILE A 277 5.17 -0.47 33.33
N GLN A 278 5.56 -1.68 32.94
CA GLN A 278 5.87 -2.01 31.55
C GLN A 278 4.72 -1.63 30.59
N GLY A 279 5.04 -0.88 29.55
CA GLY A 279 4.10 -0.44 28.51
C GLY A 279 3.05 0.59 28.95
N LYS A 280 3.19 1.18 30.15
CA LYS A 280 2.32 2.24 30.65
C LYS A 280 3.08 3.56 30.76
N ASN A 281 2.36 4.68 30.60
CA ASN A 281 2.95 5.98 30.89
C ASN A 281 2.99 6.25 32.42
N ASP A 282 3.90 7.13 32.84
CA ASP A 282 4.11 7.47 34.25
C ASP A 282 2.83 7.89 34.97
N ILE A 283 1.97 8.67 34.28
CA ILE A 283 0.71 9.16 34.83
C ILE A 283 -0.23 8.01 35.17
N LEU A 284 -0.38 7.06 34.27
CA LEU A 284 -1.26 5.90 34.48
C LEU A 284 -0.70 5.00 35.59
N PHE A 285 0.61 4.72 35.57
CA PHE A 285 1.27 3.92 36.58
C PHE A 285 1.14 4.58 37.99
N LEU A 286 1.55 5.84 38.12
CA LEU A 286 1.55 6.53 39.41
C LEU A 286 0.13 6.71 39.96
N LYS A 287 -0.87 6.98 39.14
CA LYS A 287 -2.27 7.01 39.59
C LYS A 287 -2.84 5.65 39.97
N THR A 288 -2.32 4.57 39.37
CA THR A 288 -2.74 3.21 39.75
C THR A 288 -2.24 2.85 41.14
N ILE A 289 -0.98 3.19 41.47
CA ILE A 289 -0.38 2.91 42.75
C ILE A 289 -0.75 3.95 43.84
N PHE A 290 -0.87 5.21 43.44
CA PHE A 290 -1.19 6.35 44.27
C PHE A 290 -2.43 7.13 43.74
N PRO A 291 -3.67 6.66 44.03
CA PRO A 291 -4.88 7.24 43.39
C PRO A 291 -5.08 8.73 43.63
N ASN A 292 -4.54 9.25 44.75
CA ASN A 292 -4.69 10.66 45.15
C ASN A 292 -3.49 11.55 44.79
N ILE A 293 -2.52 11.06 44.04
CA ILE A 293 -1.31 11.81 43.65
C ILE A 293 -1.67 13.03 42.80
N LYS A 294 -1.06 14.15 43.12
CA LYS A 294 -1.28 15.41 42.37
C LYS A 294 -0.48 15.46 41.09
N LYS A 295 -0.94 16.24 40.11
CA LYS A 295 -0.28 16.39 38.82
C LYS A 295 1.13 16.94 38.93
N GLU A 296 1.35 17.87 39.83
CA GLU A 296 2.67 18.47 40.12
C GLU A 296 3.67 17.42 40.60
N GLU A 297 3.23 16.55 41.53
CA GLU A 297 4.06 15.47 42.09
C GLU A 297 4.35 14.38 41.03
N ILE A 298 3.39 14.08 40.13
CA ILE A 298 3.65 13.18 38.99
C ILE A 298 4.77 13.75 38.12
N ASN A 299 4.71 15.04 37.80
CA ASN A 299 5.73 15.69 36.95
C ASN A 299 7.13 15.68 37.63
N GLU A 300 7.19 15.90 38.94
CA GLU A 300 8.44 15.83 39.69
C GLU A 300 9.04 14.41 39.68
N ILE A 301 8.20 13.40 39.93
CA ILE A 301 8.62 11.99 39.90
C ILE A 301 9.08 11.58 38.51
N SER A 302 8.34 11.98 37.44
CA SER A 302 8.74 11.70 36.06
C SER A 302 10.08 12.36 35.72
N SER A 303 10.30 13.60 36.11
CA SER A 303 11.58 14.28 35.89
C SER A 303 12.72 13.62 36.68
N MET A 304 12.47 13.18 37.90
CA MET A 304 13.45 12.42 38.71
C MET A 304 13.80 11.08 38.06
N LYS A 305 12.79 10.36 37.57
CA LYS A 305 12.97 9.09 36.85
C LYS A 305 13.88 9.28 35.63
N ASP A 306 13.62 10.31 34.83
CA ASP A 306 14.36 10.58 33.60
C ASP A 306 15.84 10.92 33.88
N ASN A 307 16.12 11.67 34.94
CA ASN A 307 17.47 11.97 35.36
C ASN A 307 18.22 10.74 35.90
N LEU A 308 17.57 9.96 36.76
CA LEU A 308 18.13 8.72 37.32
C LEU A 308 18.38 7.68 36.24
N PHE A 309 17.51 7.58 35.24
CA PHE A 309 17.69 6.69 34.08
C PHE A 309 19.01 6.99 33.36
N VAL A 310 19.28 8.25 33.04
CA VAL A 310 20.53 8.64 32.39
C VAL A 310 21.75 8.37 33.29
N GLU A 311 21.64 8.67 34.59
CA GLU A 311 22.70 8.41 35.54
C GLU A 311 23.02 6.91 35.63
N TYR A 312 22.04 6.05 35.85
CA TYR A 312 22.24 4.61 35.96
C TYR A 312 22.72 4.00 34.64
N PHE A 313 22.16 4.46 33.49
CA PHE A 313 22.58 4.00 32.20
C PHE A 313 24.04 4.38 31.86
N GLN A 314 24.58 5.52 32.37
CA GLN A 314 25.98 5.88 32.18
C GLN A 314 26.93 4.81 32.74
N HIS A 315 26.57 4.21 33.87
CA HIS A 315 27.36 3.23 34.60
C HIS A 315 26.95 1.78 34.31
N TYR A 316 26.01 1.57 33.38
CA TYR A 316 25.54 0.23 33.04
C TYR A 316 26.41 -0.38 31.92
N ASP A 317 27.16 -1.45 32.27
CA ASP A 317 28.17 -2.04 31.40
C ASP A 317 27.71 -3.25 30.59
N LYS A 318 26.48 -3.76 30.84
CA LYS A 318 25.95 -4.87 30.06
C LYS A 318 25.50 -4.40 28.68
N ASP A 319 25.64 -5.29 27.69
CA ASP A 319 25.04 -5.06 26.38
C ASP A 319 23.50 -5.09 26.51
N ILE A 320 22.87 -4.05 26.04
CA ILE A 320 21.42 -3.88 26.06
C ILE A 320 20.78 -4.12 24.69
N MET A 321 21.57 -4.40 23.64
CA MET A 321 21.03 -4.61 22.32
C MET A 321 20.17 -5.87 22.25
N ILE A 322 19.00 -5.75 21.64
CA ILE A 322 18.22 -6.95 21.25
C ILE A 322 19.01 -7.73 20.22
N ASP A 323 18.95 -9.05 20.32
CA ASP A 323 19.75 -9.97 19.50
C ASP A 323 19.61 -9.70 18.01
N GLY A 324 20.75 -9.53 17.34
CA GLY A 324 20.83 -9.21 15.92
C GLY A 324 20.45 -7.76 15.52
N ALA A 325 19.84 -6.93 16.40
CA ALA A 325 19.27 -5.63 16.04
C ALA A 325 20.29 -4.67 15.42
N LYS A 326 21.48 -4.54 16.02
CA LYS A 326 22.52 -3.62 15.50
C LYS A 326 22.97 -4.02 14.10
N LYS A 327 23.30 -5.31 13.91
CA LYS A 327 23.72 -5.85 12.60
C LYS A 327 22.61 -5.65 11.55
N PHE A 328 21.36 -5.91 11.92
CA PHE A 328 20.18 -5.73 11.07
C PHE A 328 20.05 -4.27 10.58
N ILE A 329 20.14 -3.30 11.49
CA ILE A 329 20.09 -1.87 11.15
C ILE A 329 21.21 -1.49 10.19
N GLN A 330 22.44 -1.91 10.50
CA GLN A 330 23.60 -1.63 9.68
C GLN A 330 23.50 -2.22 8.27
N GLN A 331 23.02 -3.46 8.15
CA GLN A 331 22.82 -4.13 6.86
C GLN A 331 21.69 -3.53 6.02
N ASN A 332 20.74 -2.83 6.64
CA ASN A 332 19.63 -2.17 6.00
C ASN A 332 19.82 -0.64 5.87
N SER A 333 21.05 -0.14 5.95
CA SER A 333 21.37 1.30 5.98
C SER A 333 20.88 2.09 4.76
N ASN A 334 20.63 1.45 3.62
CA ASN A 334 20.01 2.08 2.44
C ASN A 334 18.49 2.27 2.56
N ARG A 335 17.87 1.80 3.66
CA ARG A 335 16.46 2.08 3.97
C ARG A 335 16.34 3.37 4.78
N ARG A 336 15.21 4.04 4.61
CA ARG A 336 14.84 5.14 5.50
C ARG A 336 14.39 4.56 6.82
N MET A 337 15.01 4.97 7.92
CA MET A 337 14.74 4.41 9.24
C MET A 337 14.49 5.51 10.27
N GLY A 338 13.62 5.24 11.24
CA GLY A 338 13.39 6.14 12.35
C GLY A 338 12.85 5.42 13.59
N VAL A 339 12.90 6.12 14.71
CA VAL A 339 12.46 5.60 16.02
C VAL A 339 11.23 6.34 16.50
N VAL A 340 10.25 5.58 17.03
CA VAL A 340 9.03 6.08 17.69
C VAL A 340 8.90 5.43 19.04
N THR A 341 9.15 6.20 20.10
CA THR A 341 9.19 5.67 21.48
C THR A 341 8.27 6.42 22.44
N SER A 342 7.82 5.73 23.49
CA SER A 342 7.14 6.31 24.65
C SER A 342 8.11 6.92 25.67
N CYS A 343 9.41 6.73 25.48
CA CYS A 343 10.49 7.30 26.27
C CYS A 343 10.57 8.82 26.05
N ASN A 344 11.13 9.58 27.03
CA ASN A 344 11.43 10.98 26.82
C ASN A 344 12.59 11.17 25.85
N LYS A 345 12.67 12.37 25.25
CA LYS A 345 13.62 12.67 24.19
C LYS A 345 15.08 12.50 24.63
N LYS A 346 15.43 13.03 25.81
CA LYS A 346 16.79 13.00 26.34
C LYS A 346 17.31 11.58 26.58
N ALA A 347 16.47 10.70 27.16
CA ALA A 347 16.84 9.30 27.38
C ALA A 347 16.96 8.54 26.05
N ALA A 348 16.02 8.74 25.10
CA ALA A 348 16.06 8.11 23.80
C ALA A 348 17.30 8.52 22.99
N GLU A 349 17.64 9.82 22.95
CA GLU A 349 18.85 10.31 22.28
C GLU A 349 20.11 9.71 22.92
N TYR A 350 20.14 9.60 24.26
CA TYR A 350 21.28 9.00 24.97
C TYR A 350 21.43 7.50 24.65
N ILE A 351 20.33 6.76 24.61
CA ILE A 351 20.30 5.33 24.22
C ILE A 351 20.86 5.18 22.79
N LEU A 352 20.31 5.92 21.83
CA LEU A 352 20.73 5.83 20.44
C LEU A 352 22.20 6.19 20.25
N LYS A 353 22.70 7.17 20.99
CA LYS A 353 24.13 7.56 20.97
C LYS A 353 25.02 6.48 21.55
N LYS A 354 24.70 5.94 22.74
CA LYS A 354 25.51 4.92 23.42
C LYS A 354 25.57 3.60 22.65
N THR A 355 24.49 3.25 21.93
CA THR A 355 24.39 2.05 21.08
C THR A 355 24.98 2.25 19.69
N ASN A 356 25.36 3.46 19.31
CA ASN A 356 25.79 3.86 17.96
C ASN A 356 24.71 3.64 16.88
N LEU A 357 23.41 3.76 17.24
CA LEU A 357 22.30 3.67 16.30
C LEU A 357 21.88 5.02 15.72
N GLN A 358 22.27 6.13 16.37
CA GLN A 358 21.91 7.50 15.98
C GLN A 358 22.27 7.82 14.51
N ASP A 359 23.37 7.25 14.00
CA ASP A 359 23.90 7.53 12.67
C ASP A 359 23.13 6.83 11.54
N TYR A 360 22.16 5.96 11.89
CA TYR A 360 21.27 5.25 10.97
C TYR A 360 19.83 5.78 11.00
N MET A 361 19.44 6.53 12.06
CA MET A 361 18.08 7.01 12.25
C MET A 361 17.90 8.43 11.73
N GLN A 362 16.95 8.62 10.80
CA GLN A 362 16.64 9.92 10.19
C GLN A 362 15.85 10.82 11.13
N PHE A 363 15.04 10.23 12.01
CA PHE A 363 14.26 10.95 13.00
C PHE A 363 14.07 10.12 14.27
N LEU A 364 13.77 10.84 15.34
CA LEU A 364 13.32 10.31 16.61
C LEU A 364 12.02 11.03 16.99
N ILE A 365 10.94 10.26 17.21
CA ILE A 365 9.68 10.74 17.78
C ILE A 365 9.59 10.17 19.19
N SER A 366 9.67 11.07 20.18
CA SER A 366 9.58 10.78 21.59
C SER A 366 8.19 11.05 22.16
N SER A 367 7.97 10.77 23.45
CA SER A 367 6.73 11.15 24.13
C SER A 367 6.44 12.66 24.09
N GLU A 368 7.46 13.50 24.04
CA GLU A 368 7.34 14.96 24.05
C GLU A 368 6.89 15.52 22.68
N ASP A 369 7.08 14.76 21.61
CA ASP A 369 6.75 15.17 20.26
C ASP A 369 5.27 14.91 19.90
N CYS A 370 4.48 14.25 20.77
CA CYS A 370 3.11 13.82 20.50
C CYS A 370 2.11 14.35 21.53
N ASN A 371 0.93 14.77 21.08
CA ASN A 371 -0.18 15.16 21.97
C ASN A 371 -0.89 13.93 22.55
N LYS A 372 -0.96 12.86 21.78
CA LYS A 372 -1.50 11.57 22.18
C LYS A 372 -0.42 10.50 22.04
N HIS A 373 -0.34 9.66 23.09
CA HIS A 373 0.67 8.62 23.15
C HIS A 373 0.11 7.26 22.71
N LYS A 374 0.99 6.26 22.51
CA LYS A 374 0.56 4.87 22.31
C LYS A 374 -0.42 4.46 23.44
N PRO A 375 -1.60 3.87 23.15
CA PRO A 375 -1.99 3.19 21.91
C PRO A 375 -2.69 4.05 20.85
N ASP A 376 -2.71 5.39 20.95
CA ASP A 376 -3.23 6.26 19.88
C ASP A 376 -2.32 6.16 18.64
N LYS A 377 -2.89 6.37 17.46
CA LYS A 377 -2.15 6.28 16.19
C LYS A 377 -1.18 7.44 15.96
N GLU A 378 -1.32 8.56 16.68
CA GLU A 378 -0.58 9.80 16.40
C GLU A 378 0.94 9.59 16.29
N PRO A 379 1.64 8.85 17.19
CA PRO A 379 3.08 8.69 17.11
C PRO A 379 3.55 8.05 15.79
N TYR A 380 2.95 6.93 15.41
CA TYR A 380 3.31 6.25 14.15
C TYR A 380 2.80 6.98 12.92
N LYS A 381 1.65 7.68 13.00
CA LYS A 381 1.16 8.53 11.92
C LYS A 381 2.16 9.63 11.58
N ARG A 382 2.74 10.31 12.59
CA ARG A 382 3.80 11.31 12.38
C ARG A 382 5.02 10.71 11.68
N ALA A 383 5.45 9.50 12.06
CA ALA A 383 6.55 8.81 11.41
C ALA A 383 6.27 8.51 9.92
N VAL A 384 5.08 8.00 9.63
CA VAL A 384 4.62 7.74 8.24
C VAL A 384 4.57 9.03 7.43
N ASP A 385 4.11 10.14 8.02
CA ASP A 385 4.04 11.45 7.37
C ASP A 385 5.45 12.03 7.08
N ILE A 386 6.40 11.90 8.02
CA ILE A 386 7.81 12.29 7.80
C ILE A 386 8.41 11.48 6.65
N LEU A 387 8.16 10.16 6.63
CA LEU A 387 8.68 9.26 5.61
C LEU A 387 7.93 9.35 4.27
N GLN A 388 6.76 9.98 4.24
CA GLN A 388 5.91 10.06 3.03
C GLN A 388 5.70 8.69 2.37
N CYS A 389 5.52 7.63 3.18
CA CYS A 389 5.51 6.26 2.70
C CYS A 389 4.11 5.65 2.52
N SER A 390 3.05 6.41 2.71
CA SER A 390 1.65 5.99 2.48
C SER A 390 1.33 4.58 3.02
N ASN A 391 1.79 4.26 4.23
CA ASN A 391 1.68 2.95 4.89
C ASN A 391 2.53 1.80 4.29
N ASN A 392 3.35 2.06 3.26
CA ASN A 392 4.30 1.07 2.74
C ASN A 392 5.58 1.06 3.60
N CYS A 393 5.48 0.61 4.84
CA CYS A 393 6.59 0.51 5.79
C CYS A 393 6.41 -0.72 6.69
N THR A 394 7.50 -1.15 7.34
CA THR A 394 7.43 -2.15 8.42
C THR A 394 7.67 -1.46 9.76
N ILE A 395 6.75 -1.67 10.70
CA ILE A 395 6.85 -1.19 12.08
C ILE A 395 7.27 -2.37 12.96
N PHE A 396 8.36 -2.19 13.70
CA PHE A 396 8.85 -3.17 14.67
C PHE A 396 8.40 -2.75 16.07
N GLU A 397 7.77 -3.67 16.82
CA GLU A 397 7.17 -3.42 18.11
C GLU A 397 7.22 -4.67 19.00
N ASP A 398 7.23 -4.48 20.34
CA ASP A 398 7.19 -5.56 21.33
C ASP A 398 5.98 -5.48 22.26
N SER A 399 5.37 -4.29 22.37
CA SER A 399 4.35 -3.96 23.36
C SER A 399 2.92 -3.98 22.80
N ASN A 400 1.93 -4.32 23.65
CA ASN A 400 0.52 -4.31 23.27
C ASN A 400 0.01 -2.88 22.97
N SER A 401 0.53 -1.85 23.64
CA SER A 401 0.15 -0.46 23.39
C SER A 401 0.69 0.02 22.06
N GLY A 402 1.94 -0.29 21.74
CA GLY A 402 2.55 0.05 20.46
C GLY A 402 1.94 -0.74 19.29
N TYR A 403 1.70 -2.04 19.47
CA TYR A 403 0.98 -2.83 18.48
C TYR A 403 -0.39 -2.23 18.12
N LYS A 404 -1.19 -1.84 19.14
CA LYS A 404 -2.49 -1.19 18.87
C LYS A 404 -2.34 0.15 18.16
N SER A 405 -1.32 0.93 18.53
CA SER A 405 -1.00 2.20 17.86
C SER A 405 -0.64 1.99 16.39
N ALA A 406 0.26 1.05 16.08
CA ALA A 406 0.65 0.68 14.73
C ALA A 406 -0.54 0.11 13.93
N LYS A 407 -1.32 -0.81 14.50
CA LYS A 407 -2.50 -1.44 13.88
C LYS A 407 -3.59 -0.43 13.52
N SER A 408 -3.73 0.63 14.28
CA SER A 408 -4.72 1.70 14.03
C SER A 408 -4.41 2.58 12.83
N LEU A 409 -3.24 2.43 12.20
CA LEU A 409 -2.91 3.06 10.92
C LEU A 409 -3.55 2.36 9.71
N GLY A 410 -4.04 1.12 9.88
CA GLY A 410 -4.57 0.32 8.78
C GLY A 410 -3.50 -0.56 8.13
N ASN A 411 -3.23 -0.38 6.85
CA ASN A 411 -2.41 -1.27 6.01
C ASN A 411 -0.89 -1.12 6.21
N THR A 412 -0.39 -1.16 7.45
CA THR A 412 1.05 -1.21 7.75
C THR A 412 1.50 -2.63 8.06
N ASN A 413 2.70 -2.98 7.63
CA ASN A 413 3.33 -4.22 8.04
C ASN A 413 3.81 -4.10 9.49
N ILE A 414 3.51 -5.08 10.33
CA ILE A 414 3.91 -5.08 11.74
C ILE A 414 4.72 -6.34 12.01
N CYS A 415 5.94 -6.15 12.49
CA CYS A 415 6.81 -7.19 12.99
C CYS A 415 6.88 -7.11 14.52
N LEU A 416 6.46 -8.16 15.21
CA LEU A 416 6.51 -8.22 16.67
C LEU A 416 7.81 -8.87 17.13
N VAL A 417 8.59 -8.12 17.90
CA VAL A 417 9.79 -8.61 18.57
C VAL A 417 9.34 -9.29 19.86
N VAL A 418 9.49 -10.61 19.93
CA VAL A 418 8.95 -11.43 21.02
C VAL A 418 10.09 -11.99 21.88
N ASN A 419 9.96 -11.85 23.18
CA ASN A 419 10.88 -12.41 24.16
C ASN A 419 10.09 -13.12 25.29
N ASN A 420 10.80 -13.66 26.30
CA ASN A 420 10.17 -14.32 27.44
C ASN A 420 9.35 -13.39 28.35
N LYS A 421 9.43 -12.06 28.12
CA LYS A 421 8.69 -11.03 28.86
C LYS A 421 7.44 -10.56 28.07
N SER A 422 7.22 -11.01 26.83
CA SER A 422 6.13 -10.57 25.97
C SER A 422 4.75 -10.96 26.53
N SER A 423 3.76 -10.08 26.36
CA SER A 423 2.39 -10.33 26.84
C SER A 423 1.70 -11.45 26.06
N VAL A 424 0.73 -12.13 26.72
CA VAL A 424 -0.05 -13.22 26.08
C VAL A 424 -0.77 -12.73 24.81
N SER A 425 -1.23 -11.48 24.79
CA SER A 425 -1.87 -10.89 23.60
C SER A 425 -0.92 -10.73 22.41
N ILE A 426 0.34 -10.41 22.67
CA ILE A 426 1.39 -10.34 21.65
C ILE A 426 1.74 -11.75 21.14
N ILE A 427 1.97 -12.68 22.07
CA ILE A 427 2.30 -14.09 21.75
C ILE A 427 1.21 -14.72 20.89
N ASN A 428 -0.07 -14.48 21.18
CA ASN A 428 -1.21 -15.06 20.49
C ASN A 428 -1.69 -14.26 19.26
N SER A 429 -1.07 -13.11 18.94
CA SER A 429 -1.40 -12.36 17.74
C SER A 429 -1.09 -13.17 16.47
N GLN A 430 -1.75 -12.85 15.34
CA GLN A 430 -1.47 -13.47 14.05
C GLN A 430 -0.42 -12.72 13.23
N GLU A 431 0.16 -11.65 13.80
CA GLU A 431 1.21 -10.88 13.14
C GLU A 431 2.52 -11.69 13.03
N TYR A 432 3.38 -11.25 12.12
CA TYR A 432 4.73 -11.80 11.99
C TYR A 432 5.56 -11.55 13.25
N LYS A 433 6.30 -12.55 13.67
CA LYS A 433 7.07 -12.50 14.92
C LYS A 433 8.51 -12.93 14.70
N ILE A 434 9.40 -12.26 15.41
CA ILE A 434 10.80 -12.64 15.49
C ILE A 434 11.23 -12.71 16.96
N THR A 435 12.17 -13.58 17.28
CA THR A 435 12.84 -13.63 18.58
C THR A 435 14.25 -13.05 18.52
N SER A 436 14.84 -13.04 17.34
CA SER A 436 16.09 -12.35 16.97
C SER A 436 15.90 -11.65 15.63
N TYR A 437 16.61 -10.55 15.40
CA TYR A 437 16.60 -9.87 14.10
C TYR A 437 17.27 -10.71 13.00
N ASP A 438 18.06 -11.71 13.33
CA ASP A 438 18.59 -12.68 12.37
C ASP A 438 17.48 -13.59 11.77
N ASP A 439 16.32 -13.72 12.44
CA ASP A 439 15.14 -14.47 11.99
C ASP A 439 14.25 -13.67 11.03
N PHE A 440 14.51 -12.36 10.83
CA PHE A 440 13.66 -11.50 10.02
C PHE A 440 13.76 -11.83 8.54
N ASP A 441 12.66 -12.33 7.97
CA ASP A 441 12.53 -12.50 6.52
C ASP A 441 11.81 -11.29 5.91
N ILE A 442 12.58 -10.47 5.20
CA ILE A 442 12.06 -9.32 4.46
C ILE A 442 11.02 -9.73 3.41
N ASN A 443 11.11 -10.95 2.87
CA ASN A 443 10.18 -11.43 1.86
C ASN A 443 8.79 -11.72 2.44
N TYR A 444 8.68 -11.92 3.75
CA TYR A 444 7.37 -12.05 4.40
C TYR A 444 6.57 -10.74 4.33
N PHE A 445 7.22 -9.60 4.46
CA PHE A 445 6.59 -8.27 4.43
C PHE A 445 6.78 -7.53 3.10
N SER A 446 7.78 -7.90 2.37
CA SER A 446 7.72 -7.56 0.97
C SER A 446 6.52 -8.32 0.43
N PRO A 447 5.49 -7.61 0.02
CA PRO A 447 4.79 -8.07 -1.12
C PRO A 447 5.82 -7.95 -2.21
N ASN A 448 6.70 -8.92 -2.22
CA ASN A 448 7.68 -9.14 -3.27
C ASN A 448 8.42 -7.85 -3.69
N ASN A 449 9.68 -7.84 -3.72
CA ASN A 449 10.06 -7.79 -5.13
C ASN A 449 8.79 -7.75 -5.91
N THR A 450 8.23 -6.59 -6.19
CA THR A 450 6.96 -6.51 -6.89
C THR A 450 6.83 -7.72 -7.81
N PHE A 451 6.18 -8.83 -7.36
CA PHE A 451 5.51 -9.67 -8.33
C PHE A 451 4.59 -8.69 -9.02
N SER A 452 5.00 -8.26 -10.17
CA SER A 452 4.11 -7.46 -10.99
C SER A 452 2.83 -8.28 -11.06
N PHE A 453 1.68 -7.68 -11.18
CA PHE A 453 0.43 -8.45 -11.39
C PHE A 453 0.63 -9.52 -12.47
N LYS A 454 1.57 -9.32 -13.37
CA LYS A 454 2.11 -10.27 -14.34
C LYS A 454 2.62 -11.56 -13.68
N ASP A 455 3.49 -11.45 -12.69
CA ASP A 455 4.11 -12.61 -12.03
C ASP A 455 3.07 -13.36 -11.20
N LEU A 456 2.17 -12.65 -10.48
CA LEU A 456 1.08 -13.24 -9.73
C LEU A 456 0.07 -13.96 -10.63
N ILE A 457 -0.25 -13.40 -11.80
CA ILE A 457 -1.11 -14.05 -12.79
C ILE A 457 -0.41 -15.32 -13.29
N ILE A 458 0.86 -15.25 -13.65
CA ILE A 458 1.63 -16.42 -14.16
C ILE A 458 1.68 -17.54 -13.11
N GLU A 459 2.01 -17.21 -11.85
CA GLU A 459 2.11 -18.19 -10.77
C GLU A 459 0.78 -18.88 -10.43
N ASN A 460 -0.33 -18.13 -10.45
CA ASN A 460 -1.64 -18.63 -10.05
C ASN A 460 -2.42 -19.30 -11.20
N MET A 461 -1.96 -19.19 -12.43
CA MET A 461 -2.57 -19.86 -13.59
C MET A 461 -1.95 -21.25 -13.82
N ASN A 462 -2.22 -22.17 -12.88
CA ASN A 462 -1.78 -23.56 -12.99
C ASN A 462 -2.24 -24.21 -14.32
N ASN A 463 -1.31 -24.78 -15.08
CA ASN A 463 -1.49 -25.57 -16.33
C ASN A 463 -1.63 -24.81 -17.67
N MET A 464 -1.39 -23.52 -17.76
CA MET A 464 -1.31 -22.82 -19.06
C MET A 464 0.15 -22.60 -19.45
N SER A 465 0.48 -22.93 -20.70
CA SER A 465 1.81 -22.59 -21.29
C SER A 465 1.87 -21.09 -21.60
N ILE A 466 1.92 -20.26 -20.57
CA ILE A 466 2.01 -18.81 -20.71
C ILE A 466 3.44 -18.46 -21.08
N LYS A 467 3.60 -17.76 -22.21
CA LYS A 467 4.90 -17.23 -22.66
C LYS A 467 5.17 -15.85 -22.09
N ASP A 468 4.13 -15.02 -22.00
CA ASP A 468 4.21 -13.66 -21.48
C ASP A 468 2.85 -13.10 -21.07
N VAL A 469 2.84 -12.04 -20.26
CA VAL A 469 1.66 -11.24 -19.90
C VAL A 469 1.97 -9.79 -20.25
N LEU A 470 1.21 -9.21 -21.16
CA LEU A 470 1.36 -7.83 -21.60
C LEU A 470 0.38 -6.93 -20.84
N ILE A 471 0.87 -5.83 -20.27
CA ILE A 471 0.08 -4.85 -19.53
C ILE A 471 -0.42 -3.77 -20.50
N HIS A 472 -1.71 -3.44 -20.44
CA HIS A 472 -2.30 -2.33 -21.18
C HIS A 472 -2.34 -1.07 -20.29
N GLU A 473 -1.35 -0.16 -20.46
CA GLU A 473 -1.09 0.98 -19.56
C GLU A 473 -2.21 2.05 -19.49
N ASN A 474 -3.21 2.03 -20.37
CA ASN A 474 -4.22 3.10 -20.48
C ASN A 474 -5.63 2.75 -19.98
N ASN A 475 -5.85 1.61 -19.33
CA ASN A 475 -7.19 1.12 -19.00
C ASN A 475 -7.36 0.77 -17.52
N MET A 476 -7.01 1.70 -16.62
CA MET A 476 -7.51 1.62 -15.24
C MET A 476 -8.88 2.29 -15.17
N LYS A 477 -9.92 1.49 -14.89
CA LYS A 477 -11.20 2.03 -14.44
C LYS A 477 -11.29 1.79 -12.95
N THR A 478 -11.34 2.88 -12.18
CA THR A 478 -11.62 2.85 -10.76
C THR A 478 -13.13 2.69 -10.59
N GLY A 479 -13.57 1.56 -10.04
CA GLY A 479 -14.96 1.35 -9.63
C GLY A 479 -15.21 1.85 -8.20
N TYR A 480 -16.44 1.67 -7.70
CA TYR A 480 -16.81 2.08 -6.33
C TYR A 480 -16.01 1.33 -5.25
N ILE A 481 -15.75 0.04 -5.46
CA ILE A 481 -15.08 -0.84 -4.49
C ILE A 481 -13.92 -1.66 -5.08
N CYS A 482 -13.76 -1.71 -6.41
CA CYS A 482 -12.70 -2.45 -7.10
C CYS A 482 -12.07 -1.62 -8.21
N ASP A 483 -10.77 -1.83 -8.41
CA ASP A 483 -10.04 -1.38 -9.59
C ASP A 483 -9.98 -2.49 -10.64
N ILE A 484 -10.10 -2.11 -11.92
CA ILE A 484 -10.07 -3.04 -13.04
C ILE A 484 -8.86 -2.72 -13.93
N LYS A 485 -7.99 -3.70 -14.14
CA LYS A 485 -6.79 -3.61 -15.00
C LYS A 485 -6.90 -4.62 -16.13
N SER A 486 -6.52 -4.23 -17.33
CA SER A 486 -6.56 -5.10 -18.52
C SER A 486 -5.18 -5.60 -18.90
N PHE A 487 -5.10 -6.88 -19.27
CA PHE A 487 -3.88 -7.57 -19.69
C PHE A 487 -4.16 -8.44 -20.93
N SER A 488 -3.08 -8.80 -21.64
CA SER A 488 -3.12 -9.87 -22.66
C SER A 488 -2.20 -11.01 -22.24
N LEU A 489 -2.74 -12.22 -22.18
CA LEU A 489 -1.98 -13.46 -22.00
C LEU A 489 -1.45 -13.93 -23.35
N VAL A 490 -0.14 -14.02 -23.48
CA VAL A 490 0.52 -14.59 -24.66
C VAL A 490 0.73 -16.08 -24.39
N LEU A 491 -0.10 -16.92 -24.99
CA LEU A 491 0.00 -18.38 -24.93
C LEU A 491 0.85 -18.90 -26.10
N LYS A 492 1.13 -20.23 -26.11
CA LYS A 492 1.95 -20.84 -27.18
C LYS A 492 1.37 -20.62 -28.59
N ASN A 493 0.04 -20.63 -28.73
CA ASN A 493 -0.66 -20.57 -30.01
C ASN A 493 -1.77 -19.52 -30.09
N SER A 494 -1.98 -18.70 -29.05
CA SER A 494 -3.07 -17.72 -29.00
C SER A 494 -2.73 -16.54 -28.08
N ILE A 495 -3.49 -15.46 -28.21
CA ILE A 495 -3.52 -14.35 -27.26
C ILE A 495 -4.91 -14.28 -26.67
N GLU A 496 -5.04 -14.31 -25.37
CA GLU A 496 -6.29 -14.15 -24.63
C GLU A 496 -6.29 -12.83 -23.86
N ASN A 497 -7.34 -12.03 -23.98
CA ASN A 497 -7.48 -10.78 -23.24
C ASN A 497 -8.19 -11.06 -21.91
N ILE A 498 -7.60 -10.59 -20.82
CA ILE A 498 -8.09 -10.77 -19.46
C ILE A 498 -8.25 -9.45 -18.73
N VAL A 499 -9.05 -9.46 -17.68
CA VAL A 499 -9.16 -8.38 -16.71
C VAL A 499 -8.79 -8.89 -15.33
N LEU A 500 -8.02 -8.11 -14.60
CA LEU A 500 -7.79 -8.24 -13.18
C LEU A 500 -8.73 -7.28 -12.46
N LYS A 501 -9.61 -7.81 -11.62
CA LYS A 501 -10.45 -7.05 -10.69
C LYS A 501 -9.85 -7.21 -9.31
N ILE A 502 -9.48 -6.10 -8.66
CA ILE A 502 -8.80 -6.07 -7.36
C ILE A 502 -9.48 -5.05 -6.45
N GLU A 503 -9.52 -5.30 -5.14
CA GLU A 503 -10.00 -4.34 -4.15
C GLU A 503 -9.28 -3.00 -4.31
N ASN A 504 -10.01 -1.88 -4.35
CA ASN A 504 -9.38 -0.57 -4.34
C ASN A 504 -8.83 -0.20 -2.95
N GLU A 505 -8.13 0.94 -2.91
CA GLU A 505 -7.61 1.49 -1.66
C GLU A 505 -8.73 1.75 -0.65
N GLU A 506 -8.39 1.86 0.64
CA GLU A 506 -9.37 2.03 1.71
C GLU A 506 -10.18 3.32 1.54
N ASN A 507 -11.46 3.13 1.23
CA ASN A 507 -12.48 4.15 1.31
C ASN A 507 -13.67 3.62 2.14
N GLU A 508 -14.64 4.47 2.41
CA GLU A 508 -15.81 4.06 3.22
C GLU A 508 -16.56 2.88 2.60
N LEU A 509 -16.72 2.85 1.28
CA LEU A 509 -17.43 1.79 0.57
C LEU A 509 -16.65 0.48 0.58
N SER A 510 -15.33 0.50 0.38
CA SER A 510 -14.48 -0.71 0.45
C SER A 510 -14.44 -1.29 1.87
N THR A 511 -14.45 -0.43 2.89
CA THR A 511 -14.55 -0.86 4.30
C THR A 511 -15.86 -1.60 4.58
N VAL A 512 -16.97 -1.11 4.05
CA VAL A 512 -18.26 -1.82 4.16
C VAL A 512 -18.24 -3.10 3.35
N ALA A 513 -17.75 -3.09 2.12
CA ALA A 513 -17.65 -4.28 1.27
C ALA A 513 -16.89 -5.43 1.96
N ARG A 514 -15.81 -5.12 2.71
CA ARG A 514 -15.11 -6.12 3.52
C ARG A 514 -15.97 -6.64 4.69
N LYS A 515 -16.67 -5.76 5.40
CA LYS A 515 -17.53 -6.15 6.54
C LYS A 515 -18.67 -7.09 6.14
N ILE A 516 -19.18 -6.96 4.92
CA ILE A 516 -20.25 -7.83 4.37
C ILE A 516 -19.70 -8.85 3.37
N ASN A 517 -18.41 -9.13 3.41
CA ASN A 517 -17.73 -10.21 2.68
C ASN A 517 -17.86 -10.16 1.14
N LEU A 518 -18.14 -8.99 0.53
CA LEU A 518 -18.40 -8.91 -0.93
C LEU A 518 -17.25 -9.48 -1.76
N TYR A 519 -16.01 -9.19 -1.39
CA TYR A 519 -14.83 -9.68 -2.12
C TYR A 519 -14.65 -11.19 -2.01
N SER A 520 -14.80 -11.74 -0.80
CA SER A 520 -14.71 -13.18 -0.59
C SER A 520 -15.87 -13.95 -1.22
N ASN A 521 -17.06 -13.35 -1.29
CA ASN A 521 -18.23 -13.92 -1.98
C ASN A 521 -17.97 -14.04 -3.49
N GLU A 522 -17.43 -13.00 -4.12
CA GLU A 522 -17.10 -13.02 -5.55
C GLU A 522 -16.03 -14.07 -5.88
N LEU A 523 -14.96 -14.16 -5.06
CA LEU A 523 -13.96 -15.20 -5.18
C LEU A 523 -14.62 -16.59 -5.05
N TYR A 524 -15.40 -16.79 -4.02
CA TYR A 524 -16.10 -18.06 -3.78
C TYR A 524 -17.01 -18.44 -4.94
N PHE A 525 -17.73 -17.47 -5.51
CA PHE A 525 -18.54 -17.72 -6.70
C PHE A 525 -17.70 -18.24 -7.86
N TYR A 526 -16.64 -17.53 -8.25
CA TYR A 526 -15.84 -17.94 -9.40
C TYR A 526 -15.08 -19.24 -9.16
N GLU A 527 -14.54 -19.47 -7.97
CA GLU A 527 -13.79 -20.69 -7.66
C GLU A 527 -14.66 -21.94 -7.53
N LYS A 528 -15.88 -21.81 -7.01
CA LYS A 528 -16.69 -22.96 -6.60
C LYS A 528 -18.02 -23.08 -7.34
N ILE A 529 -18.70 -21.97 -7.64
CA ILE A 529 -20.06 -21.98 -8.16
C ILE A 529 -20.10 -21.81 -9.67
N SER A 530 -19.23 -21.00 -10.27
CA SER A 530 -19.25 -20.66 -11.70
C SER A 530 -19.24 -21.89 -12.63
N ASN A 531 -18.62 -22.99 -12.22
CA ASN A 531 -18.55 -24.24 -13.01
C ASN A 531 -19.83 -25.08 -12.95
N ILE A 532 -20.74 -24.84 -12.01
CA ILE A 532 -21.97 -25.60 -11.85
C ILE A 532 -23.22 -24.80 -12.21
N ILE A 533 -23.08 -23.48 -12.38
CA ILE A 533 -24.19 -22.60 -12.75
C ILE A 533 -24.59 -22.81 -14.22
N ASN A 534 -25.87 -22.66 -14.52
CA ASN A 534 -26.45 -22.96 -15.85
C ASN A 534 -26.71 -21.69 -16.68
N ILE A 535 -26.13 -20.59 -16.34
CA ILE A 535 -26.18 -19.33 -17.09
C ILE A 535 -24.75 -18.89 -17.50
N THR A 536 -24.66 -18.04 -18.50
CA THR A 536 -23.34 -17.59 -19.01
C THR A 536 -22.71 -16.56 -18.10
N VAL A 537 -21.47 -16.84 -17.67
CA VAL A 537 -20.63 -15.96 -16.86
C VAL A 537 -19.26 -15.83 -17.50
N PRO A 538 -18.45 -14.80 -17.20
CA PRO A 538 -17.07 -14.71 -17.71
C PRO A 538 -16.24 -15.92 -17.33
N LYS A 539 -15.36 -16.35 -18.23
CA LYS A 539 -14.39 -17.40 -17.94
C LYS A 539 -13.50 -16.95 -16.77
N PHE A 540 -13.42 -17.78 -15.76
CA PHE A 540 -12.53 -17.62 -14.62
C PHE A 540 -11.15 -18.23 -14.93
N TYR A 541 -10.07 -17.50 -14.64
CA TYR A 541 -8.70 -17.96 -14.83
C TYR A 541 -8.01 -18.31 -13.51
N CYS A 542 -7.94 -17.38 -12.59
CA CYS A 542 -7.37 -17.57 -11.26
C CYS A 542 -7.82 -16.47 -10.29
N SER A 543 -7.55 -16.69 -9.02
CA SER A 543 -7.70 -15.72 -7.94
C SER A 543 -6.47 -15.76 -7.04
N PHE A 544 -6.18 -14.67 -6.37
CA PHE A 544 -5.12 -14.57 -5.39
C PHE A 544 -5.38 -13.43 -4.39
N VAL A 545 -4.62 -13.40 -3.32
CA VAL A 545 -4.61 -12.31 -2.36
C VAL A 545 -3.26 -11.63 -2.44
N VAL A 546 -3.23 -10.31 -2.62
CA VAL A 546 -2.03 -9.49 -2.65
C VAL A 546 -2.24 -8.26 -1.76
N ASP A 547 -1.32 -7.96 -0.86
CA ASP A 547 -1.42 -6.85 0.11
C ASP A 547 -2.74 -6.86 0.91
N ASN A 548 -3.19 -8.04 1.32
CA ASN A 548 -4.50 -8.28 1.95
C ASN A 548 -5.72 -7.86 1.09
N LYS A 549 -5.53 -7.67 -0.21
CA LYS A 549 -6.59 -7.36 -1.18
C LYS A 549 -6.91 -8.61 -1.99
N HIS A 550 -8.19 -8.93 -2.10
CA HIS A 550 -8.65 -10.00 -2.97
C HIS A 550 -8.58 -9.56 -4.42
N ALA A 551 -8.12 -10.46 -5.26
CA ALA A 551 -8.00 -10.26 -6.71
C ALA A 551 -8.56 -11.46 -7.47
N VAL A 552 -9.31 -11.19 -8.54
CA VAL A 552 -9.85 -12.20 -9.45
C VAL A 552 -9.47 -11.85 -10.89
N VAL A 553 -9.06 -12.88 -11.64
CA VAL A 553 -8.69 -12.76 -13.06
C VAL A 553 -9.76 -13.43 -13.91
N LEU A 554 -10.39 -12.63 -14.76
CA LEU A 554 -11.52 -13.01 -15.58
C LEU A 554 -11.24 -12.70 -17.06
N GLU A 555 -12.05 -13.30 -17.91
CA GLU A 555 -12.11 -12.99 -19.33
C GLU A 555 -12.47 -11.51 -19.57
N ASN A 556 -11.77 -10.87 -20.51
CA ASN A 556 -12.10 -9.50 -20.92
C ASN A 556 -13.21 -9.52 -21.98
N LEU A 557 -14.42 -9.23 -21.56
CA LEU A 557 -15.59 -9.23 -22.45
C LEU A 557 -15.55 -8.15 -23.53
N ASN A 558 -14.74 -7.08 -23.36
CA ASN A 558 -14.55 -6.05 -24.41
C ASN A 558 -13.86 -6.62 -25.66
N SER A 559 -13.35 -7.84 -25.62
CA SER A 559 -12.81 -8.54 -26.80
C SER A 559 -13.90 -9.10 -27.72
N TYR A 560 -15.15 -9.15 -27.27
CA TYR A 560 -16.28 -9.59 -28.05
C TYR A 560 -17.03 -8.44 -28.70
N ASN A 561 -17.72 -8.73 -29.80
CA ASN A 561 -18.77 -7.85 -30.28
C ASN A 561 -19.95 -7.87 -29.29
N GLY A 562 -20.24 -6.72 -28.69
CA GLY A 562 -21.27 -6.60 -27.66
C GLY A 562 -21.25 -5.29 -26.92
N LYS A 563 -22.13 -5.12 -25.95
CA LYS A 563 -22.30 -3.85 -25.21
C LYS A 563 -22.67 -4.08 -23.74
N PHE A 564 -22.19 -3.19 -22.88
CA PHE A 564 -22.70 -2.95 -21.53
C PHE A 564 -23.78 -1.87 -21.54
N ASN A 565 -24.53 -1.76 -20.47
CA ASN A 565 -25.47 -0.66 -20.19
C ASN A 565 -26.48 -0.40 -21.32
N ILE A 566 -27.05 -1.44 -21.89
CA ILE A 566 -28.14 -1.26 -22.86
C ILE A 566 -29.37 -0.70 -22.12
N ASP A 567 -30.02 0.28 -22.73
CA ASP A 567 -31.30 0.79 -22.23
C ASP A 567 -32.39 -0.28 -22.38
N LEU A 568 -32.78 -0.85 -21.26
CA LEU A 568 -33.76 -1.91 -21.19
C LEU A 568 -35.21 -1.40 -21.38
N ASN A 569 -35.48 -0.11 -21.21
CA ASN A 569 -36.82 0.47 -21.34
C ASN A 569 -37.45 0.26 -22.73
N GLN A 570 -36.58 0.22 -23.75
CA GLN A 570 -36.99 0.15 -25.15
C GLN A 570 -36.93 -1.27 -25.75
N ASN A 571 -36.48 -2.28 -24.98
CA ASN A 571 -36.24 -3.62 -25.51
C ASN A 571 -36.77 -4.71 -24.58
N ILE A 572 -38.05 -4.97 -24.70
CA ILE A 572 -38.76 -5.97 -23.87
C ILE A 572 -38.21 -7.39 -24.08
N ASP A 573 -37.86 -7.78 -25.31
CA ASP A 573 -37.32 -9.09 -25.59
C ASP A 573 -35.98 -9.33 -24.88
N LEU A 574 -35.20 -8.29 -24.75
CA LEU A 574 -33.92 -8.36 -24.03
C LEU A 574 -34.13 -8.55 -22.53
N ILE A 575 -35.10 -7.81 -21.92
CA ILE A 575 -35.45 -8.04 -20.51
C ILE A 575 -35.96 -9.46 -20.33
N LEU A 576 -36.87 -9.93 -21.21
CA LEU A 576 -37.40 -11.30 -21.12
C LEU A 576 -36.30 -12.36 -21.26
N SER A 577 -35.28 -12.10 -22.09
CA SER A 577 -34.09 -12.97 -22.18
C SER A 577 -33.31 -13.02 -20.86
N VAL A 578 -33.09 -11.89 -20.20
CA VAL A 578 -32.45 -11.81 -18.87
C VAL A 578 -33.31 -12.59 -17.86
N VAL A 579 -34.58 -12.28 -17.76
CA VAL A 579 -35.54 -12.93 -16.83
C VAL A 579 -35.61 -14.45 -17.05
N LYS A 580 -35.56 -14.92 -18.31
CA LYS A 580 -35.51 -16.34 -18.65
C LYS A 580 -34.24 -17.00 -18.06
N ASN A 581 -33.05 -16.47 -18.34
CA ASN A 581 -31.80 -17.04 -17.84
C ASN A 581 -31.75 -17.09 -16.31
N ILE A 582 -32.15 -16.01 -15.65
CA ILE A 582 -32.17 -15.92 -14.19
C ILE A 582 -33.23 -16.91 -13.60
N SER A 583 -34.40 -17.05 -14.22
CA SER A 583 -35.39 -18.02 -13.75
C SER A 583 -34.91 -19.48 -13.89
N GLU A 584 -34.17 -19.79 -14.94
CA GLU A 584 -33.53 -21.11 -15.12
C GLU A 584 -32.48 -21.39 -14.04
N MET A 585 -31.70 -20.37 -13.64
CA MET A 585 -30.78 -20.48 -12.52
C MET A 585 -31.53 -20.70 -11.20
N HIS A 586 -32.53 -19.89 -10.92
CA HIS A 586 -33.35 -20.01 -9.71
C HIS A 586 -33.99 -21.38 -9.59
N ASN A 587 -34.52 -21.92 -10.69
CA ASN A 587 -35.13 -23.28 -10.71
C ASN A 587 -34.11 -24.38 -10.45
N ARG A 588 -32.90 -24.24 -10.97
CA ARG A 588 -31.83 -25.22 -10.73
C ARG A 588 -31.37 -25.25 -9.28
N PHE A 589 -31.33 -24.10 -8.63
CA PHE A 589 -30.90 -23.93 -7.24
C PHE A 589 -32.05 -23.43 -6.36
N TYR A 590 -33.11 -24.22 -6.35
CA TYR A 590 -34.26 -24.05 -5.50
C TYR A 590 -34.19 -25.03 -4.32
N PHE A 591 -34.49 -24.54 -3.11
CA PHE A 591 -34.40 -25.30 -1.88
C PHE A 591 -35.69 -25.12 -1.05
N GLU A 592 -36.36 -26.20 -0.73
CA GLU A 592 -37.62 -26.19 0.06
C GLU A 592 -37.30 -26.05 1.57
N ASN A 593 -36.14 -26.56 1.98
CA ASN A 593 -35.70 -26.54 3.38
C ASN A 593 -34.18 -26.51 3.50
N GLN A 594 -33.68 -26.34 4.72
CA GLN A 594 -32.26 -26.22 4.99
C GLN A 594 -31.43 -27.48 4.66
N GLU A 595 -32.06 -28.67 4.71
CA GLU A 595 -31.37 -29.94 4.46
C GLU A 595 -31.04 -30.13 2.98
N GLU A 596 -31.81 -29.54 2.10
CA GLU A 596 -31.65 -29.62 0.65
C GLU A 596 -30.51 -28.71 0.14
N ILE A 597 -30.06 -27.74 0.96
CA ILE A 597 -28.99 -26.85 0.56
C ILE A 597 -27.70 -27.66 0.35
N ILE A 598 -27.26 -27.74 -0.91
CA ILE A 598 -26.06 -28.47 -1.26
C ILE A 598 -24.84 -27.84 -0.56
N PRO A 599 -23.81 -28.63 -0.18
CA PRO A 599 -22.69 -28.17 0.65
C PRO A 599 -22.00 -26.89 0.15
N ILE A 600 -21.90 -26.76 -1.18
CA ILE A 600 -21.27 -25.60 -1.83
C ILE A 600 -22.09 -24.29 -1.67
N MET A 601 -23.42 -24.40 -1.46
CA MET A 601 -24.30 -23.24 -1.26
C MET A 601 -24.46 -22.86 0.23
N LYS A 602 -24.07 -23.73 1.17
CA LYS A 602 -24.16 -23.45 2.63
C LYS A 602 -23.36 -22.23 3.07
N LYS A 603 -22.25 -21.92 2.36
CA LYS A 603 -21.42 -20.73 2.64
C LYS A 603 -22.00 -19.42 2.12
N VAL A 604 -23.04 -19.50 1.29
CA VAL A 604 -23.73 -18.32 0.72
C VAL A 604 -24.84 -17.80 1.65
N CYS A 605 -25.11 -18.48 2.76
CA CYS A 605 -26.10 -18.07 3.77
C CYS A 605 -25.47 -17.00 4.68
N ASN A 606 -25.75 -15.72 4.41
CA ASN A 606 -25.11 -14.58 5.07
C ASN A 606 -25.96 -13.97 6.18
N ILE A 607 -26.09 -14.65 7.32
CA ILE A 607 -26.80 -14.14 8.50
C ILE A 607 -26.12 -12.85 9.04
N ASP A 608 -24.81 -12.77 9.00
CA ASP A 608 -24.06 -11.62 9.51
C ASP A 608 -24.18 -10.38 8.61
N GLU A 609 -24.27 -10.56 7.30
CA GLU A 609 -24.50 -9.46 6.35
C GLU A 609 -25.89 -8.85 6.54
N ILE A 610 -26.91 -9.69 6.68
CA ILE A 610 -28.28 -9.24 6.94
C ILE A 610 -28.36 -8.44 8.26
N LYS A 611 -27.68 -8.90 9.28
CA LYS A 611 -27.58 -8.18 10.56
C LYS A 611 -26.92 -6.79 10.38
N TYR A 612 -25.86 -6.72 9.59
CA TYR A 612 -25.17 -5.47 9.31
C TYR A 612 -26.04 -4.50 8.49
N TYR A 613 -26.83 -4.98 7.52
CA TYR A 613 -27.80 -4.13 6.82
C TYR A 613 -28.85 -3.54 7.79
N LYS A 614 -29.37 -4.36 8.71
CA LYS A 614 -30.30 -3.89 9.76
C LYS A 614 -29.67 -2.77 10.60
N GLU A 615 -28.43 -2.94 11.02
CA GLU A 615 -27.71 -1.94 11.81
C GLU A 615 -27.49 -0.64 11.02
N LEU A 616 -27.09 -0.72 9.76
CA LEU A 616 -26.88 0.46 8.91
C LEU A 616 -28.18 1.22 8.63
N VAL A 617 -29.26 0.52 8.34
CA VAL A 617 -30.57 1.17 8.16
C VAL A 617 -31.00 1.87 9.42
N ASN A 618 -30.84 1.25 10.60
CA ASN A 618 -31.17 1.87 11.90
C ASN A 618 -30.36 3.16 12.15
N ILE A 619 -29.07 3.16 11.81
CA ILE A 619 -28.19 4.33 12.00
C ILE A 619 -28.54 5.45 11.02
N ARG A 620 -28.86 5.13 9.76
CA ARG A 620 -28.92 6.11 8.66
C ARG A 620 -30.34 6.59 8.32
N PHE A 621 -31.38 5.86 8.70
CA PHE A 621 -32.74 6.17 8.30
C PHE A 621 -33.24 7.56 8.72
N LYS A 622 -32.93 7.97 9.96
CA LYS A 622 -33.30 9.30 10.45
C LYS A 622 -32.64 10.42 9.63
N LYS A 623 -31.35 10.28 9.37
CA LYS A 623 -30.56 11.23 8.56
C LYS A 623 -31.06 11.25 7.11
N PHE A 624 -31.41 10.09 6.56
CA PHE A 624 -32.04 9.99 5.24
C PHE A 624 -33.33 10.81 5.14
N LEU A 625 -34.23 10.70 6.11
CA LEU A 625 -35.47 11.47 6.15
C LEU A 625 -35.22 12.99 6.29
N GLU A 626 -34.25 13.40 7.11
CA GLU A 626 -33.86 14.80 7.28
C GLU A 626 -33.35 15.42 5.97
N ILE A 627 -32.42 14.74 5.31
CA ILE A 627 -31.80 15.20 4.06
C ILE A 627 -32.83 15.30 2.92
N ASN A 628 -33.75 14.33 2.84
CA ASN A 628 -34.69 14.24 1.75
C ASN A 628 -36.08 14.81 2.06
N ASN A 629 -36.25 15.48 3.19
CA ASN A 629 -37.54 15.96 3.69
C ASN A 629 -38.36 16.79 2.67
N ILE A 630 -37.69 17.63 1.89
CA ILE A 630 -38.30 18.48 0.86
C ILE A 630 -38.69 17.66 -0.40
N LEU A 631 -38.01 16.56 -0.66
CA LEU A 631 -38.21 15.73 -1.84
C LEU A 631 -39.29 14.65 -1.66
N LEU A 632 -39.68 14.34 -0.42
CA LEU A 632 -40.61 13.28 -0.06
C LEU A 632 -41.99 13.86 0.27
N THR A 633 -43.03 13.28 -0.31
CA THR A 633 -44.44 13.53 0.06
C THR A 633 -44.77 12.87 1.40
N ASP A 634 -45.84 13.32 2.07
CA ASP A 634 -46.29 12.70 3.34
C ASP A 634 -46.70 11.25 3.17
N LYS A 635 -47.28 10.87 2.02
CA LYS A 635 -47.56 9.50 1.69
C LYS A 635 -46.30 8.64 1.63
N GLU A 636 -45.24 9.13 0.98
CA GLU A 636 -43.95 8.42 0.86
C GLU A 636 -43.28 8.29 2.21
N LYS A 637 -43.23 9.36 3.01
CA LYS A 637 -42.72 9.32 4.39
C LYS A 637 -43.45 8.27 5.24
N ASN A 638 -44.77 8.16 5.09
CA ASN A 638 -45.57 7.14 5.79
C ASN A 638 -45.19 5.71 5.36
N ILE A 639 -45.04 5.47 4.05
CA ILE A 639 -44.60 4.16 3.53
C ILE A 639 -43.22 3.80 4.05
N LEU A 640 -42.28 4.75 3.96
CA LEU A 640 -40.88 4.57 4.42
C LEU A 640 -40.82 4.24 5.92
N ASN A 641 -41.59 4.96 6.73
CA ASN A 641 -41.69 4.66 8.17
C ASN A 641 -42.29 3.26 8.43
N LYS A 642 -43.29 2.83 7.64
CA LYS A 642 -43.84 1.47 7.77
C LYS A 642 -42.80 0.42 7.40
N ILE A 643 -42.01 0.61 6.31
CA ILE A 643 -40.92 -0.30 5.97
C ILE A 643 -39.92 -0.36 7.12
N TYR A 644 -39.44 0.79 7.59
CA TYR A 644 -38.47 0.86 8.66
C TYR A 644 -38.91 0.17 9.94
N ASN A 645 -40.15 0.43 10.38
CA ASN A 645 -40.72 -0.17 11.60
C ASN A 645 -40.91 -1.69 11.50
N ASN A 646 -41.11 -2.22 10.28
CA ASN A 646 -41.27 -3.65 10.03
C ASN A 646 -39.98 -4.30 9.42
N TYR A 647 -38.87 -3.57 9.29
CA TYR A 647 -37.72 -4.02 8.49
C TYR A 647 -37.12 -5.34 8.96
N ASN A 648 -37.01 -5.55 10.27
CA ASN A 648 -36.59 -6.82 10.84
C ASN A 648 -37.50 -7.97 10.47
N LEU A 649 -38.81 -7.77 10.55
CA LEU A 649 -39.79 -8.79 10.22
C LEU A 649 -39.85 -9.10 8.71
N ILE A 650 -39.67 -8.06 7.86
CA ILE A 650 -39.56 -8.21 6.40
C ILE A 650 -38.38 -9.10 6.05
N ILE A 651 -37.20 -8.82 6.62
CA ILE A 651 -35.99 -9.62 6.38
C ILE A 651 -36.19 -11.06 6.86
N ASP A 652 -36.73 -11.25 8.06
CA ASP A 652 -36.95 -12.59 8.61
C ASP A 652 -37.94 -13.42 7.75
N LYS A 653 -39.00 -12.80 7.18
CA LYS A 653 -39.90 -13.45 6.25
C LYS A 653 -39.26 -13.76 4.90
N SER A 654 -38.49 -12.85 4.37
CA SER A 654 -37.76 -13.06 3.11
C SER A 654 -36.73 -14.20 3.20
N GLY A 655 -36.14 -14.43 4.36
CA GLY A 655 -35.22 -15.53 4.63
C GLY A 655 -35.88 -16.89 4.91
N ARG A 656 -37.22 -16.99 4.93
CA ARG A 656 -37.92 -18.27 5.13
C ARG A 656 -37.96 -19.10 3.86
N PHE A 657 -37.78 -20.40 4.00
CA PHE A 657 -37.91 -21.33 2.89
C PHE A 657 -39.34 -21.33 2.27
N PRO A 658 -39.46 -21.63 0.99
CA PRO A 658 -38.40 -22.02 0.05
C PRO A 658 -37.54 -20.83 -0.40
N LEU A 659 -36.28 -21.12 -0.77
CA LEU A 659 -35.30 -20.13 -1.20
C LEU A 659 -34.62 -20.55 -2.53
N ASN A 660 -34.08 -19.54 -3.24
CA ASN A 660 -33.27 -19.75 -4.43
C ASN A 660 -31.84 -19.18 -4.22
N PHE A 661 -30.89 -19.67 -5.00
CA PHE A 661 -29.62 -18.97 -5.16
C PHE A 661 -29.82 -17.74 -6.05
N CYS A 662 -29.50 -16.56 -5.54
CA CYS A 662 -29.71 -15.28 -6.19
C CYS A 662 -28.37 -14.57 -6.49
N HIS A 663 -28.36 -13.75 -7.55
CA HIS A 663 -27.27 -12.85 -7.91
C HIS A 663 -27.09 -11.74 -6.87
N GLY A 664 -28.18 -11.18 -6.37
CA GLY A 664 -28.22 -10.17 -5.31
C GLY A 664 -27.98 -8.72 -5.75
N ASP A 665 -27.34 -8.49 -6.92
CA ASP A 665 -27.11 -7.16 -7.51
C ASP A 665 -27.37 -7.17 -9.02
N LEU A 666 -28.50 -7.76 -9.43
CA LEU A 666 -28.88 -7.90 -10.84
C LEU A 666 -29.32 -6.55 -11.42
N LYS A 667 -28.49 -5.94 -12.23
CA LYS A 667 -28.74 -4.64 -12.87
C LYS A 667 -28.04 -4.54 -14.23
N SER A 668 -28.48 -3.61 -15.09
CA SER A 668 -27.95 -3.45 -16.45
C SER A 668 -26.42 -3.30 -16.52
N PRO A 669 -25.76 -2.53 -15.63
CA PRO A 669 -24.29 -2.44 -15.61
C PRO A 669 -23.57 -3.78 -15.36
N ASN A 670 -24.22 -4.74 -14.70
CA ASN A 670 -23.67 -6.05 -14.38
C ASN A 670 -24.03 -7.12 -15.43
N ILE A 671 -24.50 -6.69 -16.61
CA ILE A 671 -24.83 -7.59 -17.73
C ILE A 671 -24.12 -7.09 -18.99
N PHE A 672 -23.31 -7.97 -19.58
CA PHE A 672 -22.75 -7.77 -20.90
C PHE A 672 -23.60 -8.51 -21.93
N TYR A 673 -24.00 -7.84 -23.00
CA TYR A 673 -24.76 -8.44 -24.07
C TYR A 673 -23.87 -8.75 -25.25
N LYS A 674 -23.50 -10.03 -25.41
CA LYS A 674 -22.70 -10.52 -26.53
C LYS A 674 -23.57 -10.62 -27.78
N GLU A 675 -23.11 -10.03 -28.88
CA GLU A 675 -23.81 -10.06 -30.16
C GLU A 675 -23.25 -11.16 -31.06
N ASN A 676 -24.13 -12.10 -31.45
CA ASN A 676 -23.84 -13.14 -32.43
C ASN A 676 -24.93 -13.14 -33.52
N ALA A 677 -24.55 -12.83 -34.75
CA ALA A 677 -25.49 -12.80 -35.89
C ALA A 677 -26.76 -11.96 -35.64
N GLY A 678 -26.61 -10.81 -34.97
CA GLY A 678 -27.74 -9.92 -34.62
C GLY A 678 -28.56 -10.33 -33.38
N ILE A 679 -28.19 -11.42 -32.71
CA ILE A 679 -28.84 -11.88 -31.49
C ILE A 679 -27.98 -11.48 -30.30
N LEU A 680 -28.58 -10.77 -29.33
CA LEU A 680 -27.95 -10.37 -28.09
C LEU A 680 -28.15 -11.42 -27.00
N THR A 681 -27.05 -11.96 -26.45
CA THR A 681 -27.06 -12.97 -25.40
C THR A 681 -26.46 -12.38 -24.11
N PRO A 682 -27.15 -12.43 -22.95
CA PRO A 682 -26.64 -11.89 -21.71
C PRO A 682 -25.54 -12.75 -21.10
N ILE A 683 -24.49 -12.09 -20.60
CA ILE A 683 -23.41 -12.63 -19.76
C ILE A 683 -23.44 -11.87 -18.44
N PHE A 684 -23.54 -12.60 -17.33
CA PHE A 684 -23.76 -12.02 -16.00
C PHE A 684 -22.45 -11.86 -15.25
N LEU A 685 -22.23 -10.68 -14.66
CA LEU A 685 -21.00 -10.26 -13.98
C LEU A 685 -21.30 -9.76 -12.57
N ASP A 686 -20.22 -9.54 -11.79
CA ASP A 686 -20.25 -8.88 -10.47
C ASP A 686 -21.05 -9.65 -9.42
N TRP A 687 -20.58 -10.87 -9.14
CA TRP A 687 -21.20 -11.84 -8.23
C TRP A 687 -20.84 -11.61 -6.75
N GLN A 688 -20.75 -10.34 -6.34
CA GLN A 688 -20.37 -9.96 -4.98
C GLN A 688 -21.49 -10.15 -3.96
N TYR A 689 -22.75 -9.97 -4.37
CA TYR A 689 -23.93 -10.02 -3.53
C TYR A 689 -24.67 -11.36 -3.55
N ILE A 690 -23.97 -12.45 -3.93
CA ILE A 690 -24.59 -13.78 -3.95
C ILE A 690 -25.23 -14.12 -2.61
N GLN A 691 -26.48 -14.63 -2.65
CA GLN A 691 -27.25 -14.95 -1.46
C GLN A 691 -28.30 -16.04 -1.72
N LEU A 692 -28.77 -16.66 -0.63
CA LEU A 692 -30.02 -17.44 -0.67
C LEU A 692 -31.19 -16.53 -0.29
N ASN A 693 -32.11 -16.33 -1.21
CA ASN A 693 -33.25 -15.44 -1.04
C ASN A 693 -34.43 -15.87 -1.90
N LYS A 694 -35.55 -15.14 -1.86
CA LYS A 694 -36.64 -15.28 -2.84
C LYS A 694 -36.12 -14.89 -4.22
N GLY A 695 -36.18 -15.78 -5.20
CA GLY A 695 -35.64 -15.52 -6.55
C GLY A 695 -36.19 -14.26 -7.21
N ILE A 696 -37.44 -13.90 -6.91
CA ILE A 696 -38.07 -12.66 -7.38
C ILE A 696 -37.30 -11.39 -6.95
N SER A 697 -36.46 -11.47 -5.91
CA SER A 697 -35.65 -10.33 -5.46
C SER A 697 -34.65 -9.81 -6.51
N ASP A 698 -34.07 -10.71 -7.33
CA ASP A 698 -33.22 -10.33 -8.45
C ASP A 698 -34.01 -9.55 -9.52
N ILE A 699 -35.26 -10.00 -9.80
CA ILE A 699 -36.11 -9.33 -10.78
C ILE A 699 -36.59 -7.97 -10.27
N VAL A 700 -36.91 -7.87 -8.98
CA VAL A 700 -37.27 -6.59 -8.33
C VAL A 700 -36.13 -5.59 -8.49
N PHE A 701 -34.87 -6.01 -8.21
CA PHE A 701 -33.72 -5.10 -8.27
C PHE A 701 -33.44 -4.69 -9.71
N LEU A 702 -33.51 -5.62 -10.68
CA LEU A 702 -33.38 -5.31 -12.11
C LEU A 702 -34.41 -4.25 -12.55
N LEU A 703 -35.68 -4.40 -12.16
CA LEU A 703 -36.73 -3.44 -12.50
C LEU A 703 -36.52 -2.07 -11.87
N VAL A 704 -36.23 -2.03 -10.58
CA VAL A 704 -36.04 -0.75 -9.84
C VAL A 704 -34.84 0.03 -10.31
N GLU A 705 -33.71 -0.62 -10.59
CA GLU A 705 -32.45 0.01 -10.95
C GLU A 705 -32.33 0.28 -12.46
N SER A 706 -32.75 -0.67 -13.29
CA SER A 706 -32.40 -0.69 -14.73
C SER A 706 -33.55 -0.31 -15.65
N THR A 707 -34.77 -0.11 -15.14
CA THR A 707 -35.91 0.36 -15.94
C THR A 707 -36.56 1.59 -15.29
N ASP A 708 -37.22 2.42 -16.13
CA ASP A 708 -38.13 3.43 -15.61
C ASP A 708 -39.46 2.74 -15.18
N PHE A 709 -40.13 3.26 -14.16
CA PHE A 709 -41.39 2.72 -13.69
C PHE A 709 -42.44 2.73 -14.81
N ASN A 710 -42.87 1.54 -15.20
CA ASN A 710 -43.92 1.30 -16.22
C ASN A 710 -44.79 0.10 -15.78
N GLU A 711 -46.06 0.36 -15.45
CA GLU A 711 -46.96 -0.67 -14.90
C GLU A 711 -47.17 -1.85 -15.87
N GLU A 712 -47.32 -1.58 -17.17
CA GLU A 712 -47.54 -2.62 -18.19
C GLU A 712 -46.28 -3.50 -18.33
N LEU A 713 -45.10 -2.92 -18.42
CA LEU A 713 -43.84 -3.65 -18.48
C LEU A 713 -43.65 -4.51 -17.24
N ILE A 714 -43.87 -3.96 -16.05
CA ILE A 714 -43.77 -4.68 -14.76
C ILE A 714 -44.72 -5.88 -14.73
N ASP A 715 -45.98 -5.70 -15.13
CA ASP A 715 -47.00 -6.76 -15.17
C ASP A 715 -46.62 -7.92 -16.13
N ILE A 716 -46.09 -7.58 -17.31
CA ILE A 716 -45.60 -8.57 -18.26
C ILE A 716 -44.43 -9.37 -17.66
N ILE A 717 -43.45 -8.69 -17.04
CA ILE A 717 -42.26 -9.35 -16.48
C ILE A 717 -42.62 -10.24 -15.29
N ILE A 718 -43.47 -9.78 -14.37
CA ILE A 718 -43.95 -10.53 -13.20
C ILE A 718 -44.68 -11.81 -13.66
N LYS A 719 -45.62 -11.68 -14.61
CA LYS A 719 -46.36 -12.82 -15.14
C LYS A 719 -45.44 -13.81 -15.88
N TYR A 720 -44.47 -13.30 -16.63
CA TYR A 720 -43.50 -14.13 -17.33
C TYR A 720 -42.59 -14.90 -16.34
N TYR A 721 -42.09 -14.24 -15.29
CA TYR A 721 -41.29 -14.89 -14.25
C TYR A 721 -42.12 -15.93 -13.48
N CYS A 722 -43.39 -15.62 -13.11
CA CYS A 722 -44.26 -16.55 -12.45
C CYS A 722 -44.47 -17.85 -13.28
N LYS A 723 -44.68 -17.69 -14.58
CA LYS A 723 -44.82 -18.84 -15.50
C LYS A 723 -43.56 -19.69 -15.64
N LYS A 724 -42.38 -19.11 -15.43
CA LYS A 724 -41.08 -19.78 -15.58
C LYS A 724 -40.57 -20.38 -14.29
N SER A 725 -40.96 -19.86 -13.15
CA SER A 725 -40.49 -20.27 -11.83
C SER A 725 -41.22 -21.52 -11.35
N ILE A 726 -40.50 -22.49 -10.80
CA ILE A 726 -41.08 -23.64 -10.11
C ILE A 726 -41.56 -23.33 -8.69
N MET A 727 -41.07 -22.20 -8.14
CA MET A 727 -41.36 -21.76 -6.78
C MET A 727 -42.78 -21.23 -6.61
N TYR A 728 -43.40 -20.69 -7.67
CA TYR A 728 -44.69 -20.00 -7.61
C TYR A 728 -45.75 -20.69 -8.50
N GLU A 729 -46.73 -21.31 -7.86
CA GLU A 729 -47.92 -21.87 -8.55
C GLU A 729 -48.97 -20.78 -8.81
N GLN A 730 -49.04 -19.78 -7.92
CA GLN A 730 -50.01 -18.68 -7.99
C GLN A 730 -49.34 -17.31 -8.04
N LEU A 731 -49.92 -16.43 -8.84
CA LEU A 731 -49.43 -15.04 -8.98
C LEU A 731 -49.48 -14.25 -7.67
N ASN A 732 -50.44 -14.55 -6.79
CA ASN A 732 -50.59 -13.85 -5.51
C ASN A 732 -49.42 -14.12 -4.55
N ASP A 733 -48.92 -15.35 -4.52
CA ASP A 733 -47.76 -15.70 -3.68
C ASP A 733 -46.48 -14.99 -4.17
N LEU A 734 -46.31 -14.97 -5.49
CA LEU A 734 -45.23 -14.20 -6.10
C LEU A 734 -45.33 -12.70 -5.82
N LEU A 735 -46.54 -12.12 -5.91
CA LEU A 735 -46.74 -10.69 -5.63
C LEU A 735 -46.48 -10.34 -4.17
N PHE A 736 -46.72 -11.25 -3.24
CA PHE A 736 -46.37 -11.07 -1.83
C PHE A 736 -44.83 -11.00 -1.67
N ASP A 737 -44.09 -11.97 -2.22
CA ASP A 737 -42.62 -11.98 -2.17
C ASP A 737 -41.99 -10.83 -2.97
N PHE A 738 -42.64 -10.39 -4.07
CA PHE A 738 -42.26 -9.19 -4.81
C PHE A 738 -42.33 -7.93 -3.92
N LYS A 739 -43.43 -7.76 -3.17
CA LYS A 739 -43.61 -6.64 -2.22
C LYS A 739 -42.60 -6.71 -1.06
N LEU A 740 -42.30 -7.89 -0.51
CA LEU A 740 -41.26 -8.08 0.50
C LEU A 740 -39.87 -7.67 -0.06
N SER A 741 -39.56 -8.11 -1.28
CA SER A 741 -38.28 -7.82 -1.94
C SER A 741 -38.12 -6.34 -2.24
N LEU A 742 -39.18 -5.60 -2.58
CA LEU A 742 -39.17 -4.13 -2.70
C LEU A 742 -38.77 -3.46 -1.38
N CYS A 743 -39.18 -4.01 -0.24
CA CYS A 743 -38.84 -3.46 1.08
C CYS A 743 -37.45 -3.84 1.60
N MET A 744 -36.69 -4.67 0.88
CA MET A 744 -35.35 -5.12 1.31
C MET A 744 -34.23 -4.33 0.70
N PHE A 745 -33.61 -4.87 -0.33
CA PHE A 745 -32.38 -4.32 -0.90
C PHE A 745 -32.55 -2.94 -1.56
N PRO A 746 -33.59 -2.62 -2.33
CA PRO A 746 -33.84 -1.27 -2.81
C PRO A 746 -33.99 -0.25 -1.68
N PHE A 747 -34.63 -0.60 -0.58
CA PHE A 747 -34.75 0.28 0.60
C PHE A 747 -33.39 0.53 1.26
N PHE A 748 -32.59 -0.52 1.44
CA PHE A 748 -31.23 -0.41 1.97
C PHE A 748 -30.37 0.53 1.11
N VAL A 749 -30.32 0.31 -0.19
CA VAL A 749 -29.55 1.14 -1.12
C VAL A 749 -30.01 2.59 -1.07
N MET A 750 -31.30 2.82 -1.11
CA MET A 750 -31.89 4.17 -1.07
C MET A 750 -31.53 4.91 0.22
N VAL A 751 -31.67 4.26 1.39
CA VAL A 751 -31.36 4.85 2.70
C VAL A 751 -29.87 5.12 2.82
N TRP A 752 -29.03 4.19 2.35
CA TRP A 752 -27.58 4.36 2.42
C TRP A 752 -27.11 5.53 1.57
N PHE A 753 -27.28 5.44 0.24
CA PHE A 753 -26.71 6.41 -0.68
C PHE A 753 -27.30 7.81 -0.54
N ASN A 754 -28.52 7.95 -0.03
CA ASN A 754 -29.15 9.27 0.17
C ASN A 754 -29.03 9.83 1.59
N SER A 755 -28.34 9.13 2.51
CA SER A 755 -28.02 9.62 3.86
C SER A 755 -26.60 10.20 3.98
N GLU A 756 -25.76 10.00 2.97
CA GLU A 756 -24.37 10.47 2.94
C GLU A 756 -24.23 11.89 2.38
N ASN A 757 -23.06 12.50 2.67
CA ASN A 757 -22.73 13.79 2.09
C ASN A 757 -22.42 13.61 0.58
N ARG A 758 -23.29 14.16 -0.28
CA ARG A 758 -23.27 13.93 -1.74
C ARG A 758 -22.01 14.46 -2.45
N GLU A 759 -21.20 15.28 -1.76
CA GLU A 759 -19.97 15.85 -2.33
C GLU A 759 -18.89 14.79 -2.60
N ASN A 760 -18.93 13.65 -1.90
CA ASN A 760 -17.95 12.58 -1.99
C ASN A 760 -18.37 11.38 -2.86
N LEU A 761 -19.56 11.41 -3.50
CA LEU A 761 -20.01 10.33 -4.37
C LEU A 761 -19.45 10.51 -5.79
N LEU A 762 -18.95 9.41 -6.37
CA LEU A 762 -18.42 9.39 -7.74
C LEU A 762 -19.48 9.77 -8.78
N ASP A 763 -20.77 9.46 -8.52
CA ASP A 763 -21.91 9.87 -9.32
C ASP A 763 -22.97 10.54 -8.43
N LYS A 764 -23.13 11.86 -8.56
CA LYS A 764 -24.10 12.66 -7.80
C LYS A 764 -25.55 12.49 -8.28
N VAL A 765 -25.76 11.94 -9.46
CA VAL A 765 -27.09 11.81 -10.11
C VAL A 765 -27.78 10.50 -9.74
N PHE A 766 -27.04 9.40 -9.67
CA PHE A 766 -27.56 8.07 -9.39
C PHE A 766 -28.43 7.98 -8.12
N PRO A 767 -28.02 8.46 -6.94
CA PRO A 767 -28.79 8.29 -5.72
C PRO A 767 -30.19 8.91 -5.82
N ILE A 768 -30.32 10.08 -6.44
CA ILE A 768 -31.61 10.77 -6.59
C ILE A 768 -32.52 10.07 -7.61
N LYS A 769 -31.96 9.67 -8.75
CA LYS A 769 -32.71 8.93 -9.79
C LYS A 769 -33.23 7.62 -9.25
N PHE A 770 -32.36 6.83 -8.59
CA PHE A 770 -32.72 5.57 -7.96
C PHE A 770 -33.83 5.75 -6.91
N MET A 771 -33.69 6.73 -6.00
CA MET A 771 -34.71 7.03 -4.98
C MET A 771 -36.05 7.36 -5.62
N LYS A 772 -36.08 8.27 -6.60
CA LYS A 772 -37.33 8.67 -7.26
C LYS A 772 -38.03 7.50 -7.96
N ASN A 773 -37.26 6.60 -8.58
CA ASN A 773 -37.83 5.43 -9.24
C ASN A 773 -38.37 4.44 -8.20
N THR A 774 -37.62 4.13 -7.16
CA THR A 774 -38.04 3.27 -6.03
C THR A 774 -39.33 3.74 -5.41
N LEU A 775 -39.46 5.04 -5.17
CA LEU A 775 -40.71 5.62 -4.59
C LEU A 775 -41.94 5.42 -5.49
N LYS A 776 -41.82 5.40 -6.81
CA LYS A 776 -42.93 5.05 -7.72
C LYS A 776 -43.39 3.60 -7.52
N PHE A 777 -42.47 2.63 -7.38
CA PHE A 777 -42.80 1.25 -7.03
C PHE A 777 -43.47 1.16 -5.67
N TYR A 778 -42.99 1.86 -4.66
CA TYR A 778 -43.58 1.88 -3.32
C TYR A 778 -45.00 2.45 -3.34
N ASN A 779 -45.23 3.57 -4.02
CA ASN A 779 -46.53 4.20 -4.13
C ASN A 779 -47.57 3.30 -4.81
N LYS A 780 -47.15 2.39 -5.71
CA LYS A 780 -48.03 1.48 -6.44
C LYS A 780 -48.30 0.18 -5.68
N PHE A 781 -47.24 -0.43 -5.09
CA PHE A 781 -47.33 -1.80 -4.61
C PHE A 781 -47.43 -1.92 -3.09
N LEU A 782 -47.02 -0.94 -2.32
CA LEU A 782 -46.96 -1.00 -0.85
C LEU A 782 -48.14 -0.23 -0.23
N ASP A 783 -49.19 -0.97 0.13
CA ASP A 783 -50.42 -0.48 0.74
C ASP A 783 -50.58 -0.98 2.18
N ASP A 784 -51.62 -0.49 2.86
CA ASP A 784 -51.92 -0.86 4.23
C ASP A 784 -52.31 -2.37 4.36
N GLU A 785 -52.91 -2.92 3.35
CA GLU A 785 -53.26 -4.35 3.33
C GLU A 785 -52.02 -5.23 3.37
N PHE A 786 -50.99 -4.87 2.57
CA PHE A 786 -49.69 -5.55 2.61
C PHE A 786 -49.03 -5.46 3.98
N PHE A 787 -48.90 -4.27 4.57
CA PHE A 787 -48.27 -4.12 5.89
C PHE A 787 -49.05 -4.84 7.00
N ASN A 788 -50.37 -4.91 6.91
CA ASN A 788 -51.18 -5.67 7.86
C ASN A 788 -50.98 -7.19 7.66
N SER A 789 -50.75 -7.66 6.43
CA SER A 789 -50.52 -9.08 6.17
C SER A 789 -49.14 -9.55 6.66
N ILE A 790 -48.16 -8.68 6.67
CA ILE A 790 -46.84 -9.00 7.25
C ILE A 790 -46.92 -9.32 8.75
N ASN A 791 -47.83 -8.72 9.47
CA ASN A 791 -47.98 -8.89 10.92
C ASN A 791 -48.88 -10.06 11.32
N LYS A 792 -49.61 -10.65 10.38
CA LYS A 792 -50.62 -11.69 10.70
C LYS A 792 -50.10 -13.14 10.70
N ASN A 793 -48.89 -13.44 10.31
CA ASN A 793 -48.29 -14.81 10.24
C ASN A 793 -46.87 -14.81 10.87
#